data_ace6cf9fcd9e9a70fad739d0b9e56a29
#
_entry.id   ace6cf9fcd9e9a70fad739d0b9e56a29
#
_cell.length_a   1.000
_cell.length_b   1.000
_cell.length_c   1.000
_cell.angle_alpha   90.00
_cell.angle_beta   90.00
_cell.angle_gamma   90.00
#
_symmetry.space_group_name_H-M   'P 1'
#
loop_
_entity.id
_entity.type
_entity.pdbx_description
1 polymer ?
#
loop_
_entity_poly.entity_id
_entity_poly.type
_entity_poly.pdbx_seq_one_letter_code
_entity_poly.pdbx_strand_id
1 'polypeptide(L)'
;EDLILDFVDFIKEKDVDFIQGHNINRFDNDYILKRWKQLSSTPLNWSRLQEHETKIRKSTFSSSQKGSMEKFKLDIPGRVILDSYDIMKDQHNESSYKLDNLAQKYLGTKKVPMDYDQIYPKFQTYEGRLELAVYCLKDAYLVHALMEKLCKLNVILQMANVCGISMKDVIERGQGIRTIALMIRYAKQHNYYIPRVKPSGEEESFEGAVVVDPTVGYYTDAVSCLDFASLYPSIMQCMNMSYETLVSRDLINKMGWVEDEDVRTIPDYNLVDNKLETSFNPNNPAFLTNKIRVGLLPEMLETLLAERKKVKKMMKAEVPHSTMYNVYNGRQLGLKVVCNSIYGFTGASVGFLPCKTIASSVTKYGRGLTLRTKSLIENHPVWGLQHKCRCIYGDTDSVFVHMPRSLVDGRNREELVENAHKMGEVMANYVTKFFLKPVFLEYEKTYCPYLLLKKKRYAGYKFEPGLPPKLHLKGIEAVRRDFAPLLVQTQKKLLNALIIEQDKQKGLDMIHQTVKDLFMDKLPLEMFIMSKKLSRDPKDYKSKGPHVLLAIKLGRRDPMMAPVAGDRVEYVIYAGSQMLSERACLPKDITNGRHMVDLKYYFEKQLRTPMLRLLGKVVDNPEQYFRTKRIRVRPPRGKNPFAHWVKKPKIS
;
A
#
# COMPACT_ATOMS: atom_id res chain seq x y z
N GLU A 1 -35.53 19.30 -17.46
CA GLU A 1 -36.06 19.21 -16.08
C GLU A 1 -36.67 17.84 -15.85
N ASP A 2 -37.64 17.44 -16.70
CA ASP A 2 -38.39 16.19 -16.59
C ASP A 2 -37.51 14.95 -16.49
N LEU A 3 -36.49 14.81 -17.33
CA LEU A 3 -35.55 13.67 -17.28
C LEU A 3 -34.85 13.50 -15.91
N ILE A 4 -34.56 14.59 -15.21
CA ILE A 4 -33.94 14.52 -13.89
C ILE A 4 -34.97 14.09 -12.84
N LEU A 5 -36.20 14.55 -12.96
CA LEU A 5 -37.33 14.15 -12.10
C LEU A 5 -37.63 12.66 -12.29
N ASP A 6 -37.80 12.22 -13.54
CA ASP A 6 -38.02 10.82 -13.90
C ASP A 6 -36.94 9.89 -13.33
N PHE A 7 -35.67 10.32 -13.39
CA PHE A 7 -34.56 9.59 -12.80
C PHE A 7 -34.67 9.49 -11.26
N VAL A 8 -35.05 10.57 -10.60
CA VAL A 8 -35.23 10.59 -9.14
C VAL A 8 -36.43 9.75 -8.74
N ASP A 9 -37.54 9.84 -9.48
CA ASP A 9 -38.75 9.07 -9.22
C ASP A 9 -38.52 7.58 -9.47
N PHE A 10 -37.73 7.22 -10.50
CA PHE A 10 -37.29 5.83 -10.70
C PHE A 10 -36.51 5.30 -9.50
N ILE A 11 -35.55 6.06 -8.96
CA ILE A 11 -34.79 5.66 -7.76
C ILE A 11 -35.72 5.46 -6.56
N LYS A 12 -36.72 6.30 -6.39
CA LYS A 12 -37.70 6.23 -5.30
C LYS A 12 -38.67 5.06 -5.49
N GLU A 13 -39.22 4.89 -6.69
CA GLU A 13 -40.14 3.81 -7.04
C GLU A 13 -39.51 2.43 -6.85
N LYS A 14 -38.28 2.25 -7.34
CA LYS A 14 -37.54 0.97 -7.18
C LYS A 14 -36.95 0.80 -5.78
N ASP A 15 -37.01 1.86 -4.95
CA ASP A 15 -36.48 1.92 -3.58
C ASP A 15 -35.09 1.26 -3.41
N VAL A 16 -34.18 1.60 -4.30
CA VAL A 16 -32.85 0.99 -4.38
C VAL A 16 -32.01 1.26 -3.12
N ASP A 17 -31.33 0.24 -2.57
CA ASP A 17 -30.42 0.34 -1.45
C ASP A 17 -29.05 0.88 -1.84
N PHE A 18 -28.59 0.47 -3.05
CA PHE A 18 -27.24 0.78 -3.55
C PHE A 18 -27.29 1.49 -4.88
N ILE A 19 -26.48 2.56 -4.99
CA ILE A 19 -26.22 3.23 -6.26
C ILE A 19 -24.72 3.03 -6.57
N GLN A 20 -24.43 2.41 -7.72
CA GLN A 20 -23.06 2.10 -8.14
C GLN A 20 -22.64 2.94 -9.32
N GLY A 21 -21.35 3.31 -9.34
CA GLY A 21 -20.74 3.95 -10.50
C GLY A 21 -19.23 4.04 -10.37
N HIS A 22 -18.59 4.69 -11.33
CA HIS A 22 -17.16 4.89 -11.36
C HIS A 22 -16.82 6.38 -11.36
N ASN A 23 -16.34 6.89 -10.21
CA ASN A 23 -16.09 8.32 -9.98
C ASN A 23 -17.37 9.17 -10.04
N ILE A 24 -18.50 8.55 -9.70
CA ILE A 24 -19.82 9.15 -9.88
C ILE A 24 -20.06 10.34 -8.96
N ASN A 25 -19.46 10.33 -7.75
CA ASN A 25 -19.64 11.44 -6.80
C ASN A 25 -19.00 12.75 -7.30
N ARG A 26 -17.92 12.64 -8.09
CA ARG A 26 -17.22 13.80 -8.60
C ARG A 26 -17.76 14.28 -9.95
N PHE A 27 -18.27 13.37 -10.77
CA PHE A 27 -18.75 13.67 -12.13
C PHE A 27 -20.27 13.63 -12.23
N ASP A 28 -20.86 12.46 -12.30
CA ASP A 28 -22.27 12.26 -12.65
C ASP A 28 -23.20 12.91 -11.64
N ASN A 29 -23.03 12.64 -10.36
CA ASN A 29 -23.88 13.21 -9.31
C ASN A 29 -23.68 14.72 -9.16
N ASP A 30 -22.42 15.22 -9.27
CA ASP A 30 -22.14 16.66 -9.20
C ASP A 30 -22.73 17.40 -10.41
N TYR A 31 -22.66 16.76 -11.61
CA TYR A 31 -23.28 17.32 -12.81
C TYR A 31 -24.80 17.41 -12.70
N ILE A 32 -25.48 16.32 -12.28
CA ILE A 32 -26.95 16.31 -12.16
C ILE A 32 -27.40 17.38 -11.15
N LEU A 33 -26.75 17.47 -9.98
CA LEU A 33 -27.10 18.47 -8.98
C LEU A 33 -26.86 19.92 -9.44
N LYS A 34 -25.77 20.17 -10.16
CA LYS A 34 -25.48 21.48 -10.71
C LYS A 34 -26.46 21.85 -11.84
N ARG A 35 -26.79 20.88 -12.71
CA ARG A 35 -27.75 21.07 -13.78
C ARG A 35 -29.14 21.35 -13.23
N TRP A 36 -29.57 20.60 -12.19
CA TRP A 36 -30.82 20.86 -11.51
C TRP A 36 -30.91 22.29 -10.98
N LYS A 37 -29.88 22.77 -10.30
CA LYS A 37 -29.82 24.15 -9.77
C LYS A 37 -29.90 25.24 -10.85
N GLN A 38 -29.59 24.92 -12.10
CA GLN A 38 -29.77 25.85 -13.24
C GLN A 38 -31.20 25.82 -13.79
N LEU A 39 -31.90 24.69 -13.64
CA LEU A 39 -33.23 24.46 -14.20
C LEU A 39 -34.35 24.76 -13.21
N SER A 40 -34.10 24.55 -11.91
CA SER A 40 -35.12 24.67 -10.86
C SER A 40 -34.54 25.30 -9.60
N SER A 41 -35.38 26.02 -8.86
CA SER A 41 -35.09 26.53 -7.52
C SER A 41 -35.47 25.55 -6.40
N THR A 42 -36.20 24.48 -6.72
CA THR A 42 -36.62 23.47 -5.73
C THR A 42 -35.50 22.54 -5.32
N PRO A 43 -35.41 22.09 -4.06
CA PRO A 43 -34.44 21.10 -3.64
C PRO A 43 -34.67 19.75 -4.31
N LEU A 44 -33.62 19.14 -4.81
CA LEU A 44 -33.68 17.77 -5.34
C LEU A 44 -33.44 16.76 -4.22
N ASN A 45 -34.27 15.72 -4.13
CA ASN A 45 -34.17 14.71 -3.08
C ASN A 45 -34.21 13.28 -3.62
N TRP A 46 -33.08 12.56 -3.52
CA TRP A 46 -32.96 11.12 -3.87
C TRP A 46 -32.94 10.22 -2.64
N SER A 47 -33.04 10.81 -1.45
CA SER A 47 -32.94 10.07 -0.20
C SER A 47 -34.28 9.38 0.15
N ARG A 48 -34.26 8.58 1.22
CA ARG A 48 -35.47 8.02 1.84
C ARG A 48 -36.10 8.95 2.86
N LEU A 49 -35.45 10.08 3.19
CA LEU A 49 -36.01 11.12 4.06
C LEU A 49 -36.76 12.15 3.22
N GLN A 50 -38.00 12.46 3.64
CA GLN A 50 -38.89 13.33 2.85
C GLN A 50 -38.37 14.77 2.71
N GLU A 51 -37.91 15.39 3.77
CA GLU A 51 -37.45 16.79 3.79
C GLU A 51 -35.93 16.96 3.63
N HIS A 52 -35.28 16.06 2.92
CA HIS A 52 -33.82 16.07 2.75
C HIS A 52 -33.41 16.65 1.39
N GLU A 53 -32.52 17.63 1.39
CA GLU A 53 -31.84 18.10 0.17
C GLU A 53 -30.63 17.25 -0.12
N THR A 54 -30.63 16.59 -1.28
CA THR A 54 -29.45 15.86 -1.77
C THR A 54 -28.34 16.81 -2.18
N LYS A 55 -27.17 16.66 -1.62
CA LYS A 55 -26.00 17.50 -1.92
C LYS A 55 -24.70 16.75 -1.83
N ILE A 56 -23.68 17.25 -2.53
CA ILE A 56 -22.33 16.72 -2.40
C ILE A 56 -21.57 17.48 -1.32
N ARG A 57 -21.08 16.74 -0.33
CA ARG A 57 -20.16 17.25 0.68
C ARG A 57 -18.71 17.00 0.24
N LYS A 58 -17.91 18.06 0.19
CA LYS A 58 -16.47 17.98 -0.02
C LYS A 58 -15.77 17.96 1.34
N SER A 59 -14.82 17.04 1.49
CA SER A 59 -13.98 16.97 2.68
C SER A 59 -12.55 16.67 2.31
N THR A 60 -11.60 17.32 2.98
CA THR A 60 -10.18 17.04 2.80
C THR A 60 -9.73 16.11 3.91
N PHE A 61 -9.20 14.96 3.55
CA PHE A 61 -8.54 14.05 4.47
C PHE A 61 -7.02 14.19 4.30
N SER A 62 -6.31 14.41 5.40
CA SER A 62 -4.85 14.48 5.39
C SER A 62 -4.25 13.50 6.38
N SER A 63 -3.22 12.77 5.95
CA SER A 63 -2.42 11.91 6.83
C SER A 63 -0.97 11.90 6.38
N SER A 64 -0.04 11.66 7.32
CA SER A 64 1.40 11.55 7.03
C SER A 64 1.72 10.45 6.01
N GLN A 65 0.97 9.35 6.01
CA GLN A 65 1.18 8.22 5.10
C GLN A 65 0.55 8.40 3.71
N LYS A 66 -0.67 8.94 3.65
CA LYS A 66 -1.44 9.06 2.39
C LYS A 66 -1.36 10.44 1.74
N GLY A 67 -0.83 11.44 2.44
CA GLY A 67 -0.88 12.85 2.05
C GLY A 67 -2.31 13.40 2.15
N SER A 68 -2.56 14.56 1.53
CA SER A 68 -3.90 15.12 1.44
C SER A 68 -4.70 14.50 0.29
N MET A 69 -5.97 14.25 0.51
CA MET A 69 -6.91 13.72 -0.48
C MET A 69 -8.24 14.45 -0.35
N GLU A 70 -8.79 14.91 -1.45
CA GLU A 70 -10.19 15.37 -1.47
C GLU A 70 -11.12 14.18 -1.62
N LYS A 71 -12.19 14.16 -0.83
CA LYS A 71 -13.29 13.19 -0.92
C LYS A 71 -14.59 13.91 -1.19
N PHE A 72 -15.32 13.37 -2.12
CA PHE A 72 -16.66 13.83 -2.53
C PHE A 72 -17.66 12.79 -2.06
N LYS A 73 -18.69 13.22 -1.34
CA LYS A 73 -19.69 12.32 -0.76
C LYS A 73 -21.08 12.84 -1.07
N LEU A 74 -21.88 12.02 -1.72
CA LEU A 74 -23.30 12.31 -1.91
C LEU A 74 -24.05 12.07 -0.62
N ASP A 75 -24.79 13.07 -0.14
CA ASP A 75 -25.58 12.98 1.08
C ASP A 75 -27.00 12.55 0.74
N ILE A 76 -27.25 11.25 0.85
CA ILE A 76 -28.54 10.58 0.58
C ILE A 76 -28.87 9.59 1.71
N PRO A 77 -29.39 10.05 2.85
CA PRO A 77 -29.79 9.17 3.95
C PRO A 77 -30.68 8.02 3.49
N GLY A 78 -30.40 6.82 4.04
CA GLY A 78 -31.13 5.60 3.71
C GLY A 78 -30.62 4.83 2.48
N ARG A 79 -29.73 5.39 1.68
CA ARG A 79 -29.10 4.72 0.53
C ARG A 79 -27.57 4.74 0.64
N VAL A 80 -26.90 3.81 -0.01
CA VAL A 80 -25.44 3.66 0.01
C VAL A 80 -24.85 3.85 -1.39
N ILE A 81 -23.86 4.73 -1.50
CA ILE A 81 -23.11 4.94 -2.74
C ILE A 81 -21.89 4.02 -2.77
N LEU A 82 -21.76 3.24 -3.83
CA LEU A 82 -20.61 2.39 -4.13
C LEU A 82 -19.82 2.97 -5.30
N ASP A 83 -18.95 3.93 -5.01
CA ASP A 83 -18.05 4.49 -6.03
C ASP A 83 -16.83 3.56 -6.22
N SER A 84 -16.79 2.85 -7.34
CA SER A 84 -15.72 1.90 -7.64
C SER A 84 -14.35 2.56 -7.77
N TYR A 85 -14.27 3.83 -8.17
CA TYR A 85 -13.01 4.58 -8.22
C TYR A 85 -12.42 4.77 -6.82
N ASP A 86 -13.21 5.24 -5.86
CA ASP A 86 -12.76 5.47 -4.49
C ASP A 86 -12.41 4.14 -3.80
N ILE A 87 -13.25 3.12 -3.95
CA ILE A 87 -13.02 1.78 -3.38
C ILE A 87 -11.72 1.16 -3.91
N MET A 88 -11.48 1.24 -5.23
CA MET A 88 -10.25 0.72 -5.83
C MET A 88 -9.02 1.53 -5.41
N LYS A 89 -9.14 2.85 -5.32
CA LYS A 89 -8.05 3.74 -4.88
C LYS A 89 -7.64 3.51 -3.42
N ASP A 90 -8.59 3.19 -2.56
CA ASP A 90 -8.32 2.92 -1.14
C ASP A 90 -7.76 1.52 -0.89
N GLN A 91 -8.15 0.52 -1.66
CA GLN A 91 -7.85 -0.89 -1.40
C GLN A 91 -6.79 -1.50 -2.34
N HIS A 92 -6.55 -0.92 -3.52
CA HIS A 92 -5.63 -1.43 -4.53
C HIS A 92 -4.58 -0.38 -4.93
N ASN A 93 -3.40 -0.88 -5.27
CA ASN A 93 -2.28 -0.05 -5.70
C ASN A 93 -2.10 -0.13 -7.22
N GLU A 94 -2.91 0.61 -7.99
CA GLU A 94 -2.87 0.61 -9.45
C GLU A 94 -2.06 1.79 -10.01
N SER A 95 -1.51 1.63 -11.20
CA SER A 95 -0.85 2.71 -11.94
C SER A 95 -1.85 3.74 -12.44
N SER A 96 -3.02 3.28 -12.85
CA SER A 96 -4.16 4.10 -13.27
C SER A 96 -5.46 3.51 -12.72
N TYR A 97 -6.37 4.37 -12.28
CA TYR A 97 -7.69 3.99 -11.78
C TYR A 97 -8.79 4.28 -12.79
N LYS A 98 -8.46 4.52 -14.06
CA LYS A 98 -9.46 4.64 -15.14
C LYS A 98 -10.20 3.32 -15.30
N LEU A 99 -11.50 3.37 -15.54
CA LEU A 99 -12.35 2.17 -15.67
C LEU A 99 -11.81 1.20 -16.71
N ASP A 100 -11.35 1.68 -17.85
CA ASP A 100 -10.76 0.87 -18.91
C ASP A 100 -9.55 0.04 -18.43
N ASN A 101 -8.63 0.67 -17.69
CA ASN A 101 -7.45 0.00 -17.15
C ASN A 101 -7.81 -1.05 -16.09
N LEU A 102 -8.79 -0.76 -15.23
CA LEU A 102 -9.28 -1.69 -14.24
C LEU A 102 -10.01 -2.87 -14.87
N ALA A 103 -10.89 -2.60 -15.85
CA ALA A 103 -11.61 -3.62 -16.59
C ALA A 103 -10.67 -4.54 -17.35
N GLN A 104 -9.67 -3.99 -18.05
CA GLN A 104 -8.66 -4.78 -18.74
C GLN A 104 -7.88 -5.69 -17.79
N LYS A 105 -7.48 -5.16 -16.63
CA LYS A 105 -6.67 -5.90 -15.65
C LYS A 105 -7.44 -7.00 -14.93
N TYR A 106 -8.65 -6.71 -14.48
CA TYR A 106 -9.42 -7.61 -13.60
C TYR A 106 -10.47 -8.45 -14.32
N LEU A 107 -11.01 -7.95 -15.43
CA LEU A 107 -12.05 -8.61 -16.21
C LEU A 107 -11.55 -9.13 -17.56
N GLY A 108 -10.36 -8.71 -18.03
CA GLY A 108 -9.81 -9.06 -19.35
C GLY A 108 -10.53 -8.38 -20.53
N THR A 109 -11.38 -7.40 -20.28
CA THR A 109 -12.17 -6.67 -21.29
C THR A 109 -11.92 -5.17 -21.22
N LYS A 110 -12.30 -4.44 -22.27
CA LYS A 110 -12.15 -2.99 -22.39
C LYS A 110 -13.49 -2.29 -22.55
N LYS A 111 -13.49 -0.98 -22.32
CA LYS A 111 -14.58 -0.08 -22.71
C LYS A 111 -14.78 -0.11 -24.23
N VAL A 112 -15.97 0.26 -24.69
CA VAL A 112 -16.17 0.62 -26.08
C VAL A 112 -15.38 1.91 -26.37
N PRO A 113 -14.52 1.93 -27.39
CA PRO A 113 -13.80 3.16 -27.74
C PRO A 113 -14.77 4.29 -28.11
N MET A 114 -14.68 5.41 -27.41
CA MET A 114 -15.50 6.60 -27.68
C MET A 114 -14.69 7.86 -27.36
N ASP A 115 -14.34 8.61 -28.38
CA ASP A 115 -13.69 9.89 -28.20
C ASP A 115 -14.69 10.97 -27.75
N TYR A 116 -14.28 11.82 -26.84
CA TYR A 116 -15.13 12.87 -26.28
C TYR A 116 -15.75 13.77 -27.33
N ASP A 117 -14.96 14.09 -28.37
CA ASP A 117 -15.36 14.97 -29.46
C ASP A 117 -16.45 14.33 -30.37
N GLN A 118 -16.65 13.01 -30.30
CA GLN A 118 -17.66 12.27 -31.07
C GLN A 118 -19.03 12.21 -30.39
N ILE A 119 -19.11 12.48 -29.07
CA ILE A 119 -20.36 12.32 -28.30
C ILE A 119 -21.45 13.24 -28.82
N TYR A 120 -21.16 14.52 -28.98
CA TYR A 120 -22.14 15.51 -29.44
C TYR A 120 -22.61 15.24 -30.86
N PRO A 121 -21.74 15.05 -31.90
CA PRO A 121 -22.19 14.66 -33.21
C PRO A 121 -23.04 13.41 -33.28
N LYS A 122 -22.65 12.36 -32.53
CA LYS A 122 -23.44 11.09 -32.46
C LYS A 122 -24.80 11.30 -31.81
N PHE A 123 -24.91 12.17 -30.83
CA PHE A 123 -26.18 12.46 -30.16
C PHE A 123 -27.23 13.07 -31.14
N GLN A 124 -26.82 13.68 -32.21
CA GLN A 124 -27.71 14.34 -33.21
C GLN A 124 -28.45 13.32 -34.11
N THR A 125 -27.93 12.07 -34.26
CA THR A 125 -28.53 11.06 -35.14
C THR A 125 -29.16 9.92 -34.32
N TYR A 126 -30.11 9.21 -34.89
CA TYR A 126 -30.73 8.05 -34.23
C TYR A 126 -29.72 6.92 -33.98
N GLU A 127 -28.98 6.54 -35.03
CA GLU A 127 -27.95 5.49 -34.94
C GLU A 127 -26.85 5.87 -33.97
N GLY A 128 -26.41 7.13 -33.95
CA GLY A 128 -25.43 7.65 -33.03
C GLY A 128 -25.91 7.60 -31.56
N ARG A 129 -27.20 7.90 -31.29
CA ARG A 129 -27.77 7.74 -29.94
C ARG A 129 -27.81 6.29 -29.51
N LEU A 130 -28.08 5.34 -30.43
CA LEU A 130 -28.02 3.91 -30.13
C LEU A 130 -26.59 3.48 -29.76
N GLU A 131 -25.57 3.93 -30.50
CA GLU A 131 -24.17 3.66 -30.17
C GLU A 131 -23.79 4.22 -28.78
N LEU A 132 -24.24 5.44 -28.47
CA LEU A 132 -24.02 6.07 -27.16
C LEU A 132 -24.72 5.28 -26.04
N ALA A 133 -25.93 4.78 -26.27
CA ALA A 133 -26.65 3.95 -25.31
C ALA A 133 -25.89 2.64 -25.02
N VAL A 134 -25.39 1.95 -26.07
CA VAL A 134 -24.57 0.75 -25.92
C VAL A 134 -23.26 1.05 -25.15
N TYR A 135 -22.64 2.17 -25.45
CA TYR A 135 -21.45 2.65 -24.72
C TYR A 135 -21.75 2.86 -23.23
N CYS A 136 -22.82 3.57 -22.88
CA CYS A 136 -23.21 3.81 -21.49
C CYS A 136 -23.58 2.53 -20.74
N LEU A 137 -24.34 1.63 -21.38
CA LEU A 137 -24.68 0.33 -20.82
C LEU A 137 -23.44 -0.53 -20.53
N LYS A 138 -22.48 -0.54 -21.47
CA LYS A 138 -21.22 -1.25 -21.28
C LYS A 138 -20.41 -0.68 -20.10
N ASP A 139 -20.34 0.63 -19.95
CA ASP A 139 -19.66 1.27 -18.84
C ASP A 139 -20.30 0.92 -17.49
N ALA A 140 -21.61 0.99 -17.39
CA ALA A 140 -22.35 0.58 -16.19
C ALA A 140 -22.14 -0.89 -15.84
N TYR A 141 -22.22 -1.78 -16.85
CA TYR A 141 -21.96 -3.22 -16.70
C TYR A 141 -20.54 -3.50 -16.19
N LEU A 142 -19.52 -2.82 -16.72
CA LEU A 142 -18.13 -3.01 -16.30
C LEU A 142 -17.92 -2.65 -14.83
N VAL A 143 -18.58 -1.61 -14.33
CA VAL A 143 -18.53 -1.25 -12.90
C VAL A 143 -19.11 -2.36 -12.05
N HIS A 144 -20.32 -2.85 -12.40
CA HIS A 144 -20.97 -3.95 -11.68
C HIS A 144 -20.11 -5.21 -11.68
N ALA A 145 -19.67 -5.66 -12.86
CA ALA A 145 -18.84 -6.85 -13.03
C ALA A 145 -17.50 -6.75 -12.24
N LEU A 146 -16.88 -5.55 -12.19
CA LEU A 146 -15.67 -5.32 -11.41
C LEU A 146 -15.92 -5.46 -9.90
N MET A 147 -16.99 -4.88 -9.39
CA MET A 147 -17.36 -4.95 -7.98
C MET A 147 -17.72 -6.37 -7.55
N GLU A 148 -18.44 -7.10 -8.41
CA GLU A 148 -18.79 -8.51 -8.21
C GLU A 148 -17.56 -9.41 -8.23
N LYS A 149 -16.72 -9.33 -9.30
CA LYS A 149 -15.48 -10.11 -9.45
C LYS A 149 -14.56 -9.97 -8.25
N LEU A 150 -14.49 -8.78 -7.68
CA LEU A 150 -13.65 -8.48 -6.51
C LEU A 150 -14.42 -8.65 -5.18
N CYS A 151 -15.65 -9.15 -5.19
CA CYS A 151 -16.51 -9.38 -4.03
C CYS A 151 -16.59 -8.17 -3.06
N LYS A 152 -16.58 -6.94 -3.60
CA LYS A 152 -16.42 -5.72 -2.79
C LYS A 152 -17.59 -5.50 -1.83
N LEU A 153 -18.81 -5.74 -2.27
CA LEU A 153 -19.99 -5.60 -1.42
C LEU A 153 -19.92 -6.55 -0.21
N ASN A 154 -19.55 -7.82 -0.44
CA ASN A 154 -19.39 -8.81 0.62
C ASN A 154 -18.29 -8.41 1.62
N VAL A 155 -17.15 -7.90 1.14
CA VAL A 155 -16.06 -7.42 2.02
C VAL A 155 -16.53 -6.26 2.90
N ILE A 156 -17.27 -5.30 2.33
CA ILE A 156 -17.81 -4.15 3.06
C ILE A 156 -18.83 -4.62 4.10
N LEU A 157 -19.76 -5.51 3.73
CA LEU A 157 -20.75 -6.09 4.63
C LEU A 157 -20.11 -6.84 5.80
N GLN A 158 -19.13 -7.70 5.52
CA GLN A 158 -18.41 -8.43 6.58
C GLN A 158 -17.67 -7.48 7.52
N MET A 159 -17.08 -6.40 7.00
CA MET A 159 -16.45 -5.37 7.81
C MET A 159 -17.45 -4.65 8.71
N ALA A 160 -18.62 -4.29 8.16
CA ALA A 160 -19.71 -3.66 8.91
C ALA A 160 -20.18 -4.56 10.07
N ASN A 161 -20.37 -5.85 9.81
CA ASN A 161 -20.77 -6.85 10.80
C ASN A 161 -19.73 -7.03 11.91
N VAL A 162 -18.44 -7.17 11.54
CA VAL A 162 -17.35 -7.32 12.52
C VAL A 162 -17.29 -6.11 13.45
N CYS A 163 -17.36 -4.91 12.90
CA CYS A 163 -17.21 -3.67 13.68
C CYS A 163 -18.52 -3.20 14.33
N GLY A 164 -19.69 -3.67 13.87
CA GLY A 164 -21.00 -3.21 14.32
C GLY A 164 -21.29 -1.76 13.95
N ILE A 165 -20.94 -1.38 12.73
CA ILE A 165 -21.18 -0.06 12.16
C ILE A 165 -21.92 -0.17 10.83
N SER A 166 -22.48 0.93 10.33
CA SER A 166 -23.16 0.95 9.04
C SER A 166 -22.19 0.69 7.88
N MET A 167 -22.69 0.13 6.77
CA MET A 167 -21.90 -0.02 5.53
C MET A 167 -21.42 1.35 5.02
N LYS A 168 -22.24 2.39 5.17
CA LYS A 168 -21.87 3.77 4.84
C LYS A 168 -20.62 4.22 5.63
N ASP A 169 -20.56 3.94 6.94
CA ASP A 169 -19.38 4.27 7.75
C ASP A 169 -18.14 3.48 7.33
N VAL A 170 -18.30 2.21 6.93
CA VAL A 170 -17.18 1.41 6.38
C VAL A 170 -16.58 2.05 5.14
N ILE A 171 -17.42 2.59 4.24
CA ILE A 171 -17.00 3.19 2.96
C ILE A 171 -16.43 4.60 3.19
N GLU A 172 -17.15 5.43 3.95
CA GLU A 172 -16.88 6.87 4.03
C GLU A 172 -15.90 7.27 5.11
N ARG A 173 -15.76 6.47 6.19
CA ARG A 173 -14.97 6.83 7.37
C ARG A 173 -13.71 5.99 7.49
N GLY A 174 -12.74 6.52 8.22
CA GLY A 174 -11.45 5.84 8.44
C GLY A 174 -11.50 4.71 9.48
N GLN A 175 -10.33 4.12 9.75
CA GLN A 175 -10.20 2.99 10.68
C GLN A 175 -10.59 3.34 12.12
N GLY A 176 -10.43 4.61 12.54
CA GLY A 176 -10.75 5.05 13.90
C GLY A 176 -12.18 4.77 14.32
N ILE A 177 -13.18 4.95 13.43
CA ILE A 177 -14.57 4.66 13.75
C ILE A 177 -14.83 3.17 14.02
N ARG A 178 -14.11 2.29 13.33
CA ARG A 178 -14.22 0.85 13.50
C ARG A 178 -13.70 0.42 14.87
N THR A 179 -12.55 0.98 15.27
CA THR A 179 -11.94 0.69 16.56
C THR A 179 -12.79 1.23 17.71
N ILE A 180 -13.25 2.49 17.65
CA ILE A 180 -14.07 3.07 18.73
C ILE A 180 -15.43 2.38 18.88
N ALA A 181 -16.05 1.95 17.77
CA ALA A 181 -17.32 1.21 17.83
C ALA A 181 -17.15 -0.13 18.55
N LEU A 182 -16.08 -0.84 18.28
CA LEU A 182 -15.73 -2.07 19.02
C LEU A 182 -15.44 -1.78 20.49
N MET A 183 -14.65 -0.75 20.79
CA MET A 183 -14.36 -0.37 22.17
C MET A 183 -15.64 -0.03 22.95
N ILE A 184 -16.58 0.69 22.34
CA ILE A 184 -17.88 1.00 22.97
C ILE A 184 -18.65 -0.28 23.28
N ARG A 185 -18.63 -1.27 22.37
CA ARG A 185 -19.30 -2.56 22.58
C ARG A 185 -18.72 -3.32 23.78
N TYR A 186 -17.39 -3.43 23.84
CA TYR A 186 -16.70 -4.11 24.95
C TYR A 186 -16.82 -3.33 26.26
N ALA A 187 -16.67 -2.00 26.20
CA ALA A 187 -16.85 -1.13 27.37
C ALA A 187 -18.26 -1.27 27.99
N LYS A 188 -19.30 -1.39 27.13
CA LYS A 188 -20.67 -1.65 27.59
C LYS A 188 -20.80 -3.00 28.30
N GLN A 189 -20.12 -4.06 27.82
CA GLN A 189 -20.16 -5.38 28.46
C GLN A 189 -19.55 -5.37 29.86
N HIS A 190 -18.53 -4.52 30.08
CA HIS A 190 -17.83 -4.37 31.35
C HIS A 190 -18.34 -3.20 32.21
N ASN A 191 -19.41 -2.51 31.79
CA ASN A 191 -19.92 -1.30 32.47
C ASN A 191 -18.86 -0.19 32.59
N TYR A 192 -17.97 -0.07 31.59
CA TYR A 192 -16.97 1.00 31.56
C TYR A 192 -17.51 2.22 30.85
N TYR A 193 -17.16 3.39 31.39
CA TYR A 193 -17.41 4.68 30.77
C TYR A 193 -16.21 5.10 29.92
N ILE A 194 -16.45 5.49 28.68
CA ILE A 194 -15.42 6.04 27.78
C ILE A 194 -15.46 7.56 27.84
N PRO A 195 -14.43 8.22 28.41
CA PRO A 195 -14.40 9.67 28.53
C PRO A 195 -14.15 10.33 27.17
N ARG A 196 -14.63 11.55 27.01
CA ARG A 196 -14.24 12.39 25.88
C ARG A 196 -12.95 13.11 26.21
N VAL A 197 -11.86 12.72 25.55
CA VAL A 197 -10.54 13.35 25.70
C VAL A 197 -10.39 14.47 24.67
N LYS A 198 -10.01 15.67 25.12
CA LYS A 198 -9.60 16.73 24.19
C LYS A 198 -8.16 16.46 23.73
N PRO A 199 -7.86 16.52 22.43
CA PRO A 199 -6.47 16.42 21.95
C PRO A 199 -5.62 17.51 22.61
N SER A 200 -4.44 17.14 23.09
CA SER A 200 -3.52 18.06 23.79
C SER A 200 -2.92 19.14 22.90
N GLY A 201 -3.08 19.06 21.59
CA GLY A 201 -2.51 20.03 20.63
C GLY A 201 -0.99 19.92 20.43
N GLU A 202 -0.28 19.22 21.31
CA GLU A 202 1.16 19.05 21.22
C GLU A 202 1.51 17.88 20.26
N GLU A 203 2.31 18.20 19.26
CA GLU A 203 2.91 17.21 18.34
C GLU A 203 4.14 16.54 18.97
N GLU A 204 3.99 15.86 20.09
CA GLU A 204 5.04 14.96 20.56
C GLU A 204 5.17 13.79 19.60
N SER A 205 6.32 13.61 19.01
CA SER A 205 6.67 12.43 18.24
C SER A 205 7.24 11.36 19.17
N PHE A 206 6.92 10.09 18.94
CA PHE A 206 7.55 8.97 19.61
C PHE A 206 8.30 8.08 18.62
N GLU A 207 9.30 7.36 19.13
CA GLU A 207 10.11 6.49 18.30
C GLU A 207 9.31 5.28 17.82
N GLY A 208 9.29 5.06 16.49
CA GLY A 208 8.60 3.95 15.85
C GLY A 208 9.31 2.61 16.00
N ALA A 209 8.91 1.63 15.14
CA ALA A 209 9.55 0.33 15.08
C ALA A 209 11.02 0.43 14.64
N VAL A 210 11.83 -0.50 15.14
CA VAL A 210 13.21 -0.66 14.68
C VAL A 210 13.24 -1.29 13.28
N VAL A 211 14.12 -0.76 12.44
CA VAL A 211 14.56 -1.43 11.21
C VAL A 211 16.03 -1.71 11.39
N VAL A 212 16.38 -2.99 11.60
CA VAL A 212 17.78 -3.44 11.72
C VAL A 212 18.55 -3.02 10.49
N ASP A 213 19.75 -2.44 10.66
CA ASP A 213 20.53 -1.96 9.54
C ASP A 213 20.89 -3.10 8.59
N PRO A 214 20.63 -2.91 7.28
CA PRO A 214 20.84 -3.97 6.31
C PRO A 214 22.32 -4.20 6.03
N THR A 215 22.77 -5.43 6.13
CA THR A 215 24.03 -5.86 5.53
C THR A 215 23.79 -6.05 4.04
N VAL A 216 24.05 -4.99 3.25
CA VAL A 216 23.73 -4.95 1.83
C VAL A 216 24.60 -5.93 1.05
N GLY A 217 24.01 -6.64 0.06
CA GLY A 217 24.74 -7.61 -0.73
C GLY A 217 23.84 -8.47 -1.62
N TYR A 218 24.47 -9.30 -2.43
CA TYR A 218 23.85 -10.35 -3.21
C TYR A 218 24.21 -11.71 -2.59
N TYR A 219 23.23 -12.37 -1.99
CA TYR A 219 23.37 -13.62 -1.25
C TYR A 219 22.92 -14.78 -2.14
N THR A 220 23.81 -15.71 -2.40
CA THR A 220 23.53 -16.96 -3.12
C THR A 220 23.08 -18.08 -2.19
N ASP A 221 23.40 -17.97 -0.91
CA ASP A 221 22.95 -18.87 0.14
C ASP A 221 21.50 -18.59 0.55
N ALA A 222 20.93 -19.46 1.37
CA ALA A 222 19.59 -19.29 1.87
C ALA A 222 19.51 -18.11 2.85
N VAL A 223 18.47 -17.26 2.65
CA VAL A 223 18.10 -16.21 3.59
C VAL A 223 16.67 -16.47 4.06
N SER A 224 16.53 -16.95 5.28
CA SER A 224 15.22 -17.26 5.88
C SER A 224 14.64 -16.06 6.58
N CYS A 225 13.33 -15.86 6.40
CA CYS A 225 12.55 -14.81 7.04
C CYS A 225 11.74 -15.43 8.20
N LEU A 226 12.03 -14.98 9.40
CA LEU A 226 11.26 -15.28 10.60
C LEU A 226 10.37 -14.07 10.91
N ASP A 227 9.07 -14.28 11.12
CA ASP A 227 8.08 -13.23 11.28
C ASP A 227 7.29 -13.38 12.57
N PHE A 228 7.04 -12.28 13.26
CA PHE A 228 6.22 -12.29 14.44
C PHE A 228 4.74 -12.40 14.09
N ALA A 229 4.06 -13.38 14.62
CA ALA A 229 2.62 -13.52 14.42
C ALA A 229 1.84 -12.39 15.07
N SER A 230 1.32 -11.45 14.25
CA SER A 230 0.53 -10.30 14.73
C SER A 230 1.24 -9.51 15.84
N LEU A 231 2.48 -9.08 15.63
CA LEU A 231 3.39 -8.52 16.64
C LEU A 231 2.72 -7.54 17.61
N TYR A 232 2.18 -6.42 17.15
CA TYR A 232 1.61 -5.39 18.02
C TYR A 232 0.39 -5.87 18.82
N PRO A 233 -0.59 -6.55 18.21
CA PRO A 233 -1.65 -7.22 18.94
C PRO A 233 -1.15 -8.17 20.03
N SER A 234 -0.14 -8.99 19.74
CA SER A 234 0.43 -9.94 20.69
C SER A 234 1.18 -9.25 21.83
N ILE A 235 1.89 -8.14 21.54
CA ILE A 235 2.54 -7.30 22.55
C ILE A 235 1.50 -6.68 23.50
N MET A 236 0.41 -6.11 22.95
CA MET A 236 -0.64 -5.54 23.79
C MET A 236 -1.27 -6.57 24.71
N GLN A 237 -1.40 -7.82 24.26
CA GLN A 237 -1.91 -8.92 25.09
C GLN A 237 -0.90 -9.37 26.15
N CYS A 238 0.35 -9.65 25.79
CA CYS A 238 1.35 -10.18 26.74
C CYS A 238 1.72 -9.19 27.85
N MET A 239 1.67 -7.89 27.54
CA MET A 239 1.95 -6.81 28.49
C MET A 239 0.68 -6.19 29.07
N ASN A 240 -0.49 -6.73 28.72
CA ASN A 240 -1.81 -6.24 29.15
C ASN A 240 -2.01 -4.73 28.96
N MET A 241 -1.58 -4.21 27.78
CA MET A 241 -1.56 -2.77 27.50
C MET A 241 -2.96 -2.25 27.15
N SER A 242 -3.55 -1.48 28.05
CA SER A 242 -4.85 -0.83 27.88
C SER A 242 -4.89 0.48 28.67
N TYR A 243 -5.94 1.29 28.48
CA TYR A 243 -6.09 2.58 29.15
C TYR A 243 -6.22 2.42 30.67
N GLU A 244 -7.01 1.46 31.10
CA GLU A 244 -7.33 1.18 32.50
C GLU A 244 -6.29 0.33 33.23
N THR A 245 -5.32 -0.20 32.50
CA THR A 245 -4.20 -0.96 33.07
C THR A 245 -2.91 -0.16 33.14
N LEU A 246 -2.84 0.99 32.47
CA LEU A 246 -1.70 1.92 32.55
C LEU A 246 -1.70 2.61 33.92
N VAL A 247 -0.62 2.46 34.69
CA VAL A 247 -0.49 2.96 36.06
C VAL A 247 0.72 3.83 36.25
N SER A 248 0.60 4.81 37.16
CA SER A 248 1.71 5.67 37.58
C SER A 248 2.58 4.98 38.66
N ARG A 249 3.83 5.38 38.75
CA ARG A 249 4.76 4.86 39.78
C ARG A 249 4.26 5.15 41.20
N ASP A 250 3.68 6.31 41.42
CA ASP A 250 3.12 6.70 42.72
C ASP A 250 1.97 5.76 43.13
N LEU A 251 1.12 5.38 42.17
CA LEU A 251 0.04 4.43 42.46
C LEU A 251 0.58 3.03 42.75
N ILE A 252 1.60 2.57 42.02
CA ILE A 252 2.26 1.27 42.29
C ILE A 252 2.78 1.25 43.72
N ASN A 253 3.52 2.27 44.14
CA ASN A 253 4.10 2.38 45.45
C ASN A 253 3.01 2.46 46.55
N LYS A 254 1.96 3.22 46.33
CA LYS A 254 0.82 3.37 47.27
C LYS A 254 0.07 2.05 47.47
N MET A 255 -0.08 1.25 46.42
CA MET A 255 -0.81 -0.02 46.47
C MET A 255 0.08 -1.20 46.90
N GLY A 256 1.39 -1.01 46.96
CA GLY A 256 2.34 -2.07 47.27
C GLY A 256 2.43 -3.15 46.19
N TRP A 257 2.15 -2.82 44.93
CA TRP A 257 2.19 -3.80 43.86
C TRP A 257 3.64 -4.20 43.50
N VAL A 258 3.81 -5.52 43.27
CA VAL A 258 5.11 -6.15 43.02
C VAL A 258 5.37 -6.22 41.51
N GLU A 259 6.59 -5.85 41.07
CA GLU A 259 7.04 -5.96 39.70
C GLU A 259 7.03 -7.42 39.22
N ASP A 260 6.67 -7.67 37.97
CA ASP A 260 6.48 -8.98 37.32
C ASP A 260 5.32 -9.84 37.85
N GLU A 261 4.76 -9.55 39.02
CA GLU A 261 3.58 -10.22 39.57
C GLU A 261 2.30 -9.41 39.33
N ASP A 262 2.24 -8.20 39.85
CA ASP A 262 1.05 -7.32 39.84
C ASP A 262 1.14 -6.28 38.73
N VAL A 263 2.37 -5.82 38.41
CA VAL A 263 2.65 -4.82 37.37
C VAL A 263 3.83 -5.26 36.51
N ARG A 264 3.86 -4.79 35.26
CA ARG A 264 5.00 -4.93 34.37
C ARG A 264 5.43 -3.59 33.80
N THR A 265 6.65 -3.20 34.07
CA THR A 265 7.29 -2.02 33.54
C THR A 265 7.97 -2.32 32.20
N ILE A 266 7.85 -1.46 31.22
CA ILE A 266 8.53 -1.63 29.93
C ILE A 266 10.04 -1.45 30.14
N PRO A 267 10.87 -2.47 29.86
CA PRO A 267 12.30 -2.37 30.10
C PRO A 267 13.00 -1.47 29.07
N ASP A 268 14.18 -1.00 29.43
CA ASP A 268 15.13 -0.44 28.47
C ASP A 268 15.95 -1.57 27.82
N TYR A 269 16.33 -1.37 26.55
CA TYR A 269 17.02 -2.36 25.74
C TYR A 269 18.31 -1.77 25.19
N ASN A 270 19.46 -2.38 25.52
CA ASN A 270 20.77 -2.00 25.03
C ASN A 270 21.43 -3.19 24.35
N LEU A 271 22.02 -2.99 23.18
CA LEU A 271 22.76 -4.01 22.47
C LEU A 271 24.26 -3.74 22.64
N VAL A 272 24.93 -4.53 23.49
CA VAL A 272 26.37 -4.45 23.75
C VAL A 272 27.03 -5.72 23.19
N ASP A 273 27.99 -5.58 22.30
CA ASP A 273 28.69 -6.71 21.66
C ASP A 273 27.76 -7.80 21.11
N ASN A 274 26.68 -7.39 20.44
CA ASN A 274 25.63 -8.26 19.93
C ASN A 274 24.82 -9.03 21.02
N LYS A 275 25.07 -8.78 22.29
CA LYS A 275 24.24 -9.33 23.39
C LYS A 275 23.22 -8.27 23.80
N LEU A 276 21.97 -8.70 23.95
CA LEU A 276 20.92 -7.82 24.43
C LEU A 276 20.94 -7.78 25.96
N GLU A 277 21.16 -6.58 26.49
CA GLU A 277 20.96 -6.27 27.90
C GLU A 277 19.62 -5.60 28.11
N THR A 278 18.90 -6.01 29.13
CA THR A 278 17.63 -5.39 29.53
C THR A 278 17.81 -4.81 30.92
N SER A 279 17.39 -3.56 31.10
CA SER A 279 17.46 -2.88 32.39
C SER A 279 16.08 -2.36 32.81
N PHE A 280 15.80 -2.46 34.10
CA PHE A 280 14.62 -1.85 34.69
C PHE A 280 14.81 -0.34 34.81
N ASN A 281 13.78 0.40 34.40
CA ASN A 281 13.76 1.86 34.54
C ASN A 281 12.40 2.27 35.15
N PRO A 282 12.36 2.77 36.38
CA PRO A 282 11.12 3.15 37.05
C PRO A 282 10.33 4.27 36.37
N ASN A 283 10.97 5.05 35.51
CA ASN A 283 10.33 6.11 34.76
C ASN A 283 9.60 5.61 33.49
N ASN A 284 9.82 4.36 33.12
CA ASN A 284 9.12 3.76 31.99
C ASN A 284 7.67 3.45 32.34
N PRO A 285 6.75 3.45 31.34
CA PRO A 285 5.36 3.08 31.51
C PRO A 285 5.22 1.66 32.10
N ALA A 286 4.30 1.52 33.05
CA ALA A 286 3.96 0.25 33.70
C ALA A 286 2.48 -0.08 33.51
N PHE A 287 2.17 -1.36 33.39
CA PHE A 287 0.83 -1.88 33.17
C PHE A 287 0.51 -2.96 34.20
N LEU A 288 -0.73 -2.96 34.68
CA LEU A 288 -1.23 -4.04 35.57
C LEU A 288 -1.20 -5.39 34.85
N THR A 289 -0.85 -6.45 35.56
CA THR A 289 -0.96 -7.81 35.01
C THR A 289 -2.42 -8.29 35.01
N ASN A 290 -2.70 -9.35 34.24
CA ASN A 290 -4.03 -9.98 34.21
C ASN A 290 -4.48 -10.51 35.60
N LYS A 291 -3.56 -10.68 36.56
CA LYS A 291 -3.86 -11.05 37.95
C LYS A 291 -4.69 -9.96 38.65
N ILE A 292 -4.36 -8.71 38.41
CA ILE A 292 -5.07 -7.56 39.01
C ILE A 292 -6.28 -7.17 38.18
N ARG A 293 -6.11 -7.01 36.86
CA ARG A 293 -7.19 -6.59 35.93
C ARG A 293 -6.86 -7.00 34.50
N VAL A 294 -7.81 -7.63 33.82
CA VAL A 294 -7.71 -7.85 32.36
C VAL A 294 -8.02 -6.55 31.63
N GLY A 295 -7.13 -6.13 30.73
CA GLY A 295 -7.29 -4.94 29.96
C GLY A 295 -8.29 -5.09 28.81
N LEU A 296 -9.11 -4.06 28.56
CA LEU A 296 -10.13 -4.05 27.52
C LEU A 296 -9.56 -4.26 26.12
N LEU A 297 -8.44 -3.59 25.79
CA LEU A 297 -7.80 -3.73 24.46
C LEU A 297 -7.20 -5.13 24.26
N PRO A 298 -6.46 -5.73 25.23
CA PRO A 298 -6.02 -7.11 25.17
C PRO A 298 -7.14 -8.12 24.97
N GLU A 299 -8.21 -8.02 25.75
CA GLU A 299 -9.38 -8.91 25.65
C GLU A 299 -10.05 -8.83 24.28
N MET A 300 -10.26 -7.60 23.80
CA MET A 300 -10.82 -7.35 22.46
C MET A 300 -9.92 -7.96 21.36
N LEU A 301 -8.59 -7.83 21.47
CA LEU A 301 -7.64 -8.38 20.53
C LEU A 301 -7.62 -9.90 20.55
N GLU A 302 -7.67 -10.51 21.73
CA GLU A 302 -7.72 -11.97 21.90
C GLU A 302 -8.94 -12.56 21.20
N THR A 303 -10.13 -12.00 21.45
CA THR A 303 -11.38 -12.44 20.82
C THR A 303 -11.33 -12.28 19.28
N LEU A 304 -10.88 -11.15 18.79
CA LEU A 304 -10.79 -10.88 17.34
C LEU A 304 -9.79 -11.81 16.63
N LEU A 305 -8.64 -12.10 17.25
CA LEU A 305 -7.63 -12.99 16.69
C LEU A 305 -8.09 -14.46 16.73
N ALA A 306 -8.77 -14.89 17.80
CA ALA A 306 -9.39 -16.22 17.89
C ALA A 306 -10.46 -16.41 16.82
N GLU A 307 -11.34 -15.42 16.63
CA GLU A 307 -12.34 -15.44 15.58
C GLU A 307 -11.70 -15.49 14.19
N ARG A 308 -10.65 -14.70 13.93
CA ARG A 308 -9.90 -14.74 12.68
C ARG A 308 -9.32 -16.13 12.41
N LYS A 309 -8.76 -16.80 13.42
CA LYS A 309 -8.22 -18.16 13.30
C LYS A 309 -9.32 -19.14 12.91
N LYS A 310 -10.51 -19.05 13.53
CA LYS A 310 -11.69 -19.84 13.20
C LYS A 310 -12.14 -19.62 11.75
N VAL A 311 -12.27 -18.36 11.32
CA VAL A 311 -12.70 -18.02 9.95
C VAL A 311 -11.68 -18.50 8.91
N LYS A 312 -10.37 -18.39 9.18
CA LYS A 312 -9.31 -18.93 8.30
C LYS A 312 -9.40 -20.45 8.16
N LYS A 313 -9.78 -21.18 9.24
CA LYS A 313 -10.00 -22.64 9.17
C LYS A 313 -11.21 -22.96 8.30
N MET A 314 -12.32 -22.24 8.45
CA MET A 314 -13.51 -22.38 7.60
C MET A 314 -13.20 -22.09 6.13
N MET A 315 -12.47 -20.99 5.86
CA MET A 315 -12.06 -20.62 4.49
C MET A 315 -11.20 -21.71 3.81
N LYS A 316 -10.30 -22.37 4.57
CA LYS A 316 -9.47 -23.46 4.03
C LYS A 316 -10.26 -24.73 3.65
N ALA A 317 -11.43 -24.91 4.23
CA ALA A 317 -12.31 -26.04 3.93
C ALA A 317 -13.15 -25.82 2.65
N GLU A 318 -13.22 -24.56 2.15
CA GLU A 318 -14.00 -24.19 0.96
C GLU A 318 -13.18 -24.32 -0.32
N VAL A 319 -13.89 -24.52 -1.42
CA VAL A 319 -13.29 -24.49 -2.78
C VAL A 319 -12.74 -23.08 -3.05
N PRO A 320 -11.48 -22.95 -3.46
CA PRO A 320 -10.91 -21.65 -3.80
C PRO A 320 -11.76 -20.87 -4.80
N HIS A 321 -11.97 -19.59 -4.51
CA HIS A 321 -12.79 -18.67 -5.32
C HIS A 321 -14.30 -18.95 -5.33
N SER A 322 -14.81 -19.91 -4.57
CA SER A 322 -16.27 -20.03 -4.35
C SER A 322 -16.84 -18.81 -3.62
N THR A 323 -18.15 -18.63 -3.67
CA THR A 323 -18.82 -17.53 -2.95
C THR A 323 -18.51 -17.57 -1.46
N MET A 324 -18.59 -18.75 -0.81
CA MET A 324 -18.30 -18.90 0.61
C MET A 324 -16.83 -18.65 0.93
N TYR A 325 -15.90 -19.14 0.10
CA TYR A 325 -14.48 -18.80 0.22
C TYR A 325 -14.27 -17.29 0.22
N ASN A 326 -14.89 -16.55 -0.71
CA ASN A 326 -14.77 -15.10 -0.82
C ASN A 326 -15.38 -14.37 0.38
N VAL A 327 -16.51 -14.85 0.91
CA VAL A 327 -17.15 -14.32 2.13
C VAL A 327 -16.21 -14.48 3.33
N TYR A 328 -15.67 -15.68 3.56
CA TYR A 328 -14.72 -15.93 4.64
C TYR A 328 -13.42 -15.15 4.46
N ASN A 329 -12.93 -15.01 3.24
CA ASN A 329 -11.76 -14.20 2.94
C ASN A 329 -12.03 -12.73 3.27
N GLY A 330 -13.18 -12.18 2.92
CA GLY A 330 -13.60 -10.83 3.31
C GLY A 330 -13.63 -10.66 4.83
N ARG A 331 -14.21 -11.61 5.55
CA ARG A 331 -14.31 -11.57 7.02
C ARG A 331 -12.93 -11.64 7.69
N GLN A 332 -12.05 -12.58 7.30
CA GLN A 332 -10.71 -12.69 7.89
C GLN A 332 -9.83 -11.47 7.58
N LEU A 333 -10.01 -10.84 6.39
CA LEU A 333 -9.34 -9.58 6.06
C LEU A 333 -9.85 -8.43 6.93
N GLY A 334 -11.16 -8.35 7.14
CA GLY A 334 -11.78 -7.38 8.04
C GLY A 334 -11.21 -7.47 9.46
N LEU A 335 -11.21 -8.66 10.03
CA LEU A 335 -10.62 -8.93 11.35
C LEU A 335 -9.14 -8.54 11.41
N LYS A 336 -8.35 -8.90 10.38
CA LYS A 336 -6.93 -8.50 10.30
C LYS A 336 -6.73 -6.99 10.33
N VAL A 337 -7.52 -6.27 9.53
CA VAL A 337 -7.42 -4.79 9.43
C VAL A 337 -7.77 -4.15 10.76
N VAL A 338 -8.83 -4.62 11.43
CA VAL A 338 -9.25 -4.08 12.71
C VAL A 338 -8.19 -4.33 13.79
N CYS A 339 -7.70 -5.56 13.97
CA CYS A 339 -6.65 -5.87 14.94
C CYS A 339 -5.42 -4.97 14.76
N ASN A 340 -4.97 -4.78 13.52
CA ASN A 340 -3.81 -3.93 13.23
C ASN A 340 -4.10 -2.42 13.41
N SER A 341 -5.37 -2.01 13.43
CA SER A 341 -5.77 -0.62 13.59
C SER A 341 -5.81 -0.15 15.05
N ILE A 342 -5.93 -1.07 16.01
CA ILE A 342 -6.05 -0.75 17.45
C ILE A 342 -4.81 -0.02 17.95
N TYR A 343 -3.62 -0.52 17.63
CA TYR A 343 -2.37 0.17 17.93
C TYR A 343 -2.33 1.59 17.31
N GLY A 344 -2.66 1.70 16.01
CA GLY A 344 -2.68 3.01 15.33
C GLY A 344 -3.74 3.98 15.87
N PHE A 345 -4.81 3.46 16.46
CA PHE A 345 -5.84 4.26 17.12
C PHE A 345 -5.32 4.93 18.38
N THR A 346 -4.55 4.22 19.22
CA THR A 346 -3.95 4.80 20.44
C THR A 346 -2.87 5.84 20.12
N GLY A 347 -2.13 5.64 19.02
CA GLY A 347 -1.04 6.55 18.60
C GLY A 347 -1.48 7.77 17.76
N ALA A 348 -2.76 7.88 17.41
CA ALA A 348 -3.25 8.99 16.60
C ALA A 348 -3.33 10.29 17.42
N SER A 349 -2.61 11.35 16.98
CA SER A 349 -2.65 12.68 17.63
C SER A 349 -4.02 13.34 17.55
N VAL A 350 -4.78 13.02 16.51
CA VAL A 350 -6.17 13.46 16.31
C VAL A 350 -7.08 12.24 16.29
N GLY A 351 -7.70 11.92 17.41
CA GLY A 351 -8.53 10.71 17.56
C GLY A 351 -9.53 10.84 18.70
N PHE A 352 -10.31 9.78 18.94
CA PHE A 352 -11.29 9.74 20.03
C PHE A 352 -10.60 9.61 21.40
N LEU A 353 -9.55 8.79 21.48
CA LEU A 353 -8.83 8.46 22.72
C LEU A 353 -7.32 8.36 22.42
N PRO A 354 -6.61 9.46 22.16
CA PRO A 354 -5.17 9.42 21.96
C PRO A 354 -4.46 9.05 23.28
N CYS A 355 -3.53 8.06 23.20
CA CYS A 355 -2.65 7.71 24.30
C CYS A 355 -1.29 7.30 23.75
N LYS A 356 -0.42 8.27 23.57
CA LYS A 356 0.93 8.08 23.01
C LYS A 356 1.78 7.17 23.89
N THR A 357 1.54 7.15 25.20
CA THR A 357 2.24 6.26 26.15
C THR A 357 2.01 4.80 25.81
N ILE A 358 0.77 4.38 25.52
CA ILE A 358 0.49 3.01 25.07
C ILE A 358 1.19 2.73 23.73
N ALA A 359 1.05 3.63 22.76
CA ALA A 359 1.63 3.45 21.44
C ALA A 359 3.17 3.36 21.47
N SER A 360 3.83 4.24 22.21
CA SER A 360 5.30 4.22 22.38
C SER A 360 5.77 2.96 23.12
N SER A 361 5.01 2.48 24.13
CA SER A 361 5.28 1.24 24.85
C SER A 361 5.25 0.02 23.92
N VAL A 362 4.23 -0.08 23.06
CA VAL A 362 4.13 -1.16 22.06
C VAL A 362 5.34 -1.18 21.13
N THR A 363 5.75 -0.01 20.60
CA THR A 363 6.91 0.06 19.69
C THR A 363 8.21 -0.20 20.41
N LYS A 364 8.39 0.30 21.65
CA LYS A 364 9.57 0.08 22.48
C LYS A 364 9.75 -1.41 22.78
N TYR A 365 8.70 -2.09 23.23
CA TYR A 365 8.73 -3.52 23.50
C TYR A 365 8.97 -4.34 22.22
N GLY A 366 8.34 -3.96 21.10
CA GLY A 366 8.57 -4.57 19.78
C GLY A 366 10.01 -4.46 19.30
N ARG A 367 10.67 -3.30 19.51
CA ARG A 367 12.11 -3.14 19.26
C ARG A 367 12.93 -4.13 20.07
N GLY A 368 12.61 -4.26 21.36
CA GLY A 368 13.27 -5.22 22.27
C GLY A 368 13.16 -6.66 21.79
N LEU A 369 11.97 -7.09 21.34
CA LEU A 369 11.74 -8.44 20.80
C LEU A 369 12.59 -8.70 19.53
N THR A 370 12.66 -7.74 18.62
CA THR A 370 13.47 -7.86 17.40
C THR A 370 14.97 -7.95 17.72
N LEU A 371 15.46 -7.10 18.63
CA LEU A 371 16.86 -7.13 19.08
C LEU A 371 17.17 -8.43 19.85
N ARG A 372 16.25 -8.93 20.66
CA ARG A 372 16.39 -10.20 21.39
C ARG A 372 16.45 -11.39 20.43
N THR A 373 15.63 -11.39 19.37
CA THR A 373 15.70 -12.40 18.31
C THR A 373 17.07 -12.41 17.66
N LYS A 374 17.58 -11.21 17.26
CA LYS A 374 18.92 -11.09 16.68
C LYS A 374 20.00 -11.62 17.63
N SER A 375 19.99 -11.19 18.88
CA SER A 375 20.96 -11.61 19.89
C SER A 375 20.94 -13.12 20.13
N LEU A 376 19.76 -13.74 20.26
CA LEU A 376 19.62 -15.18 20.48
C LEU A 376 20.13 -16.01 19.29
N ILE A 377 19.91 -15.57 18.05
CA ILE A 377 20.38 -16.30 16.86
C ILE A 377 21.89 -16.13 16.68
N GLU A 378 22.41 -14.92 16.76
CA GLU A 378 23.81 -14.62 16.48
C GLU A 378 24.79 -15.10 17.57
N ASN A 379 24.32 -15.26 18.82
CA ASN A 379 25.10 -15.79 19.93
C ASN A 379 24.82 -17.26 20.23
N HIS A 380 23.95 -17.92 19.47
CA HIS A 380 23.73 -19.35 19.64
C HIS A 380 25.01 -20.14 19.36
N PRO A 381 25.44 -21.10 20.22
CA PRO A 381 26.71 -21.80 20.07
C PRO A 381 26.90 -22.43 18.69
N VAL A 382 25.90 -23.11 18.17
CA VAL A 382 25.97 -23.78 16.87
C VAL A 382 25.71 -22.78 15.74
N TRP A 383 24.56 -22.11 15.72
CA TRP A 383 24.15 -21.31 14.57
C TRP A 383 25.00 -20.05 14.38
N GLY A 384 25.15 -19.27 15.48
CA GLY A 384 25.79 -17.97 15.44
C GLY A 384 27.32 -18.04 15.55
N LEU A 385 27.84 -18.81 16.52
CA LEU A 385 29.27 -18.84 16.79
C LEU A 385 30.01 -19.82 15.87
N GLN A 386 29.52 -21.05 15.70
CA GLN A 386 30.16 -22.05 14.86
C GLN A 386 29.90 -21.80 13.37
N HIS A 387 28.63 -21.70 12.96
CA HIS A 387 28.26 -21.57 11.53
C HIS A 387 28.11 -20.12 11.05
N LYS A 388 28.29 -19.12 11.93
CA LYS A 388 28.29 -17.68 11.60
C LYS A 388 27.01 -17.19 10.94
N CYS A 389 25.85 -17.73 11.34
CA CYS A 389 24.55 -17.16 10.95
C CYS A 389 24.46 -15.70 11.40
N ARG A 390 23.89 -14.86 10.57
CA ARG A 390 23.74 -13.43 10.85
C ARG A 390 22.35 -12.96 10.48
N CYS A 391 21.80 -12.09 11.31
CA CYS A 391 20.59 -11.35 11.02
C CYS A 391 20.94 -10.15 10.13
N ILE A 392 20.86 -10.33 8.83
CA ILE A 392 21.32 -9.34 7.83
C ILE A 392 20.35 -8.18 7.63
N TYR A 393 19.11 -8.32 8.08
CA TYR A 393 18.07 -7.29 7.99
C TYR A 393 16.89 -7.62 8.92
N GLY A 394 16.17 -6.59 9.34
CA GLY A 394 14.90 -6.72 10.06
C GLY A 394 13.97 -5.57 9.72
N ASP A 395 12.68 -5.82 9.56
CA ASP A 395 11.70 -4.81 9.19
C ASP A 395 10.43 -4.94 10.04
N THR A 396 10.39 -4.18 11.12
CA THR A 396 9.25 -4.08 12.05
C THR A 396 8.98 -5.41 12.81
N ASP A 397 8.45 -6.41 12.14
CA ASP A 397 7.98 -7.70 12.64
C ASP A 397 8.72 -8.90 12.06
N SER A 398 9.63 -8.68 11.11
CA SER A 398 10.38 -9.74 10.44
C SER A 398 11.88 -9.60 10.63
N VAL A 399 12.57 -10.75 10.77
CA VAL A 399 14.03 -10.86 10.86
C VAL A 399 14.52 -11.78 9.74
N PHE A 400 15.50 -11.29 8.95
CA PHE A 400 16.09 -12.00 7.82
C PHE A 400 17.43 -12.59 8.24
N VAL A 401 17.50 -13.91 8.29
CA VAL A 401 18.66 -14.67 8.76
C VAL A 401 19.37 -15.28 7.57
N HIS A 402 20.61 -14.87 7.35
CA HIS A 402 21.52 -15.53 6.40
C HIS A 402 21.99 -16.84 7.00
N MET A 403 21.76 -17.93 6.30
CA MET A 403 22.15 -19.29 6.66
C MET A 403 23.25 -19.76 5.73
N PRO A 404 24.51 -19.81 6.20
CA PRO A 404 25.63 -20.30 5.37
C PRO A 404 25.46 -21.78 5.01
N ARG A 405 26.08 -22.19 3.90
CA ARG A 405 26.07 -23.59 3.45
C ARG A 405 26.69 -24.57 4.45
N SER A 406 27.53 -24.10 5.34
CA SER A 406 28.04 -24.91 6.46
C SER A 406 26.96 -25.34 7.46
N LEU A 407 25.82 -24.62 7.53
CA LEU A 407 24.70 -24.96 8.40
C LEU A 407 23.57 -25.65 7.65
N VAL A 408 23.24 -25.15 6.45
CA VAL A 408 22.20 -25.71 5.60
C VAL A 408 22.80 -26.02 4.23
N ASP A 409 22.91 -27.29 3.92
CA ASP A 409 23.45 -27.80 2.66
C ASP A 409 22.36 -28.39 1.77
N GLY A 410 22.64 -28.56 0.49
CA GLY A 410 21.74 -29.18 -0.49
C GLY A 410 22.41 -29.32 -1.84
N ARG A 411 22.14 -30.44 -2.51
CA ARG A 411 22.69 -30.76 -3.83
C ARG A 411 22.18 -29.84 -4.93
N ASN A 412 20.97 -29.32 -4.72
CA ASN A 412 20.31 -28.35 -5.58
C ASN A 412 19.62 -27.26 -4.75
N ARG A 413 19.02 -26.29 -5.44
CA ARG A 413 18.34 -25.15 -4.79
C ARG A 413 17.14 -25.59 -3.94
N GLU A 414 16.37 -26.54 -4.40
CA GLU A 414 15.15 -27.04 -3.75
C GLU A 414 15.51 -27.72 -2.43
N GLU A 415 16.49 -28.60 -2.43
CA GLU A 415 16.97 -29.30 -1.22
C GLU A 415 17.58 -28.32 -0.21
N LEU A 416 18.38 -27.37 -0.68
CA LEU A 416 18.93 -26.29 0.17
C LEU A 416 17.82 -25.49 0.85
N VAL A 417 16.76 -25.12 0.11
CA VAL A 417 15.62 -24.35 0.64
C VAL A 417 14.81 -25.20 1.61
N GLU A 418 14.60 -26.49 1.35
CA GLU A 418 13.89 -27.38 2.27
C GLU A 418 14.63 -27.52 3.60
N ASN A 419 15.96 -27.69 3.56
CA ASN A 419 16.79 -27.75 4.77
C ASN A 419 16.80 -26.40 5.50
N ALA A 420 16.83 -25.27 4.77
CA ALA A 420 16.69 -23.94 5.37
C ALA A 420 15.31 -23.71 6.00
N HIS A 421 14.23 -24.27 5.44
CA HIS A 421 12.90 -24.25 6.02
C HIS A 421 12.91 -24.98 7.38
N LYS A 422 13.34 -26.24 7.42
CA LYS A 422 13.42 -27.03 8.66
C LYS A 422 14.23 -26.30 9.74
N MET A 423 15.38 -25.75 9.36
CA MET A 423 16.23 -24.99 10.27
C MET A 423 15.56 -23.69 10.74
N GLY A 424 14.86 -22.99 9.85
CA GLY A 424 14.11 -21.78 10.18
C GLY A 424 13.00 -22.05 11.21
N GLU A 425 12.28 -23.16 11.09
CA GLU A 425 11.28 -23.58 12.10
C GLU A 425 11.92 -23.91 13.44
N VAL A 426 13.07 -24.61 13.44
CA VAL A 426 13.82 -24.88 14.68
C VAL A 426 14.25 -23.59 15.37
N MET A 427 14.81 -22.63 14.60
CA MET A 427 15.22 -21.33 15.13
C MET A 427 14.03 -20.54 15.69
N ALA A 428 12.92 -20.47 14.95
CA ALA A 428 11.71 -19.76 15.37
C ALA A 428 11.14 -20.34 16.68
N ASN A 429 11.06 -21.67 16.77
CA ASN A 429 10.58 -22.36 17.96
C ASN A 429 11.52 -22.18 19.16
N TYR A 430 12.84 -22.19 18.93
CA TYR A 430 13.81 -21.93 20.00
C TYR A 430 13.68 -20.53 20.55
N VAL A 431 13.69 -19.51 19.68
CA VAL A 431 13.60 -18.10 20.09
C VAL A 431 12.27 -17.81 20.80
N THR A 432 11.18 -18.40 20.35
CA THR A 432 9.84 -18.24 20.96
C THR A 432 9.80 -18.63 22.44
N LYS A 433 10.61 -19.57 22.88
CA LYS A 433 10.68 -19.97 24.29
C LYS A 433 11.09 -18.86 25.24
N PHE A 434 11.73 -17.81 24.73
CA PHE A 434 12.21 -16.68 25.51
C PHE A 434 11.23 -15.49 25.50
N PHE A 435 10.05 -15.66 24.93
CA PHE A 435 9.03 -14.61 24.86
C PHE A 435 7.84 -14.89 25.77
N LEU A 436 7.23 -13.83 26.27
CA LEU A 436 5.96 -13.93 26.99
C LEU A 436 4.82 -14.31 26.02
N LYS A 437 4.01 -15.28 26.41
CA LYS A 437 2.80 -15.61 25.62
C LYS A 437 1.83 -14.44 25.59
N PRO A 438 1.13 -14.19 24.45
CA PRO A 438 1.03 -15.00 23.23
C PRO A 438 2.04 -14.61 22.13
N VAL A 439 3.13 -13.91 22.43
CA VAL A 439 4.14 -13.55 21.41
C VAL A 439 4.86 -14.80 20.93
N PHE A 440 4.86 -15.02 19.62
CA PHE A 440 5.63 -16.12 19.04
C PHE A 440 6.15 -15.74 17.65
N LEU A 441 7.28 -16.34 17.27
CA LEU A 441 7.96 -16.18 16.01
C LEU A 441 7.64 -17.39 15.12
N GLU A 442 7.31 -17.15 13.84
CA GLU A 442 7.03 -18.18 12.85
C GLU A 442 8.10 -18.12 11.74
N TYR A 443 8.44 -19.29 11.19
CA TYR A 443 9.10 -19.32 9.90
C TYR A 443 8.07 -18.95 8.82
N GLU A 444 8.36 -17.95 8.00
CA GLU A 444 7.45 -17.51 6.96
C GLU A 444 7.87 -17.97 5.56
N LYS A 445 9.16 -17.79 5.22
CA LYS A 445 9.67 -18.01 3.87
C LYS A 445 11.19 -18.04 3.83
N THR A 446 11.75 -18.60 2.75
CA THR A 446 13.17 -18.50 2.43
C THR A 446 13.37 -17.84 1.06
N TYR A 447 14.44 -17.07 0.92
CA TYR A 447 14.93 -16.53 -0.35
C TYR A 447 16.22 -17.22 -0.75
N CYS A 448 16.29 -17.65 -2.00
CA CYS A 448 17.52 -18.21 -2.57
C CYS A 448 17.51 -18.08 -4.11
N PRO A 449 18.30 -17.12 -4.69
CA PRO A 449 19.13 -16.10 -4.04
C PRO A 449 18.35 -14.87 -3.52
N TYR A 450 19.07 -13.98 -2.80
CA TYR A 450 18.53 -12.75 -2.23
C TYR A 450 19.44 -11.55 -2.49
N LEU A 451 18.88 -10.46 -2.97
CA LEU A 451 19.56 -9.19 -3.21
C LEU A 451 19.02 -8.12 -2.28
N LEU A 452 19.83 -7.67 -1.32
CA LEU A 452 19.49 -6.60 -0.38
C LEU A 452 20.23 -5.32 -0.76
N LEU A 453 19.46 -4.29 -1.15
CA LEU A 453 20.00 -3.02 -1.62
C LEU A 453 20.04 -1.94 -0.52
N LYS A 454 19.00 -1.89 0.31
CA LYS A 454 18.78 -0.86 1.34
C LYS A 454 17.60 -1.26 2.22
N LYS A 455 17.41 -0.57 3.36
CA LYS A 455 16.18 -0.67 4.17
C LYS A 455 14.94 -0.62 3.28
N LYS A 456 14.05 -1.63 3.39
CA LYS A 456 12.79 -1.78 2.63
C LYS A 456 12.95 -1.90 1.10
N ARG A 457 14.16 -2.24 0.60
CA ARG A 457 14.48 -2.35 -0.83
C ARG A 457 15.30 -3.61 -1.12
N TYR A 458 14.62 -4.66 -1.58
CA TYR A 458 15.24 -5.95 -1.86
C TYR A 458 14.50 -6.73 -2.96
N ALA A 459 15.16 -7.74 -3.49
CA ALA A 459 14.64 -8.70 -4.44
C ALA A 459 15.11 -10.11 -4.07
N GLY A 460 14.32 -11.14 -4.34
CA GLY A 460 14.75 -12.51 -4.13
C GLY A 460 13.81 -13.53 -4.76
N TYR A 461 14.31 -14.73 -4.99
CA TYR A 461 13.48 -15.87 -5.37
C TYR A 461 12.90 -16.46 -4.10
N LYS A 462 11.62 -16.26 -3.93
CA LYS A 462 10.90 -16.54 -2.70
C LYS A 462 10.28 -17.92 -2.75
N PHE A 463 10.53 -18.71 -1.71
CA PHE A 463 9.94 -20.01 -1.42
C PHE A 463 9.10 -19.90 -0.15
N GLU A 464 7.83 -20.24 -0.26
CA GLU A 464 6.86 -20.31 0.85
C GLU A 464 6.30 -21.74 0.92
N PRO A 465 6.13 -22.34 2.11
CA PRO A 465 5.55 -23.68 2.24
C PRO A 465 4.21 -23.81 1.52
N GLY A 466 4.09 -24.83 0.67
CA GLY A 466 2.84 -25.12 -0.05
C GLY A 466 2.50 -24.17 -1.20
N LEU A 467 3.39 -23.25 -1.57
CA LEU A 467 3.19 -22.32 -2.69
C LEU A 467 4.32 -22.45 -3.73
N PRO A 468 4.02 -22.23 -5.02
CA PRO A 468 5.06 -22.23 -6.04
C PRO A 468 6.03 -21.06 -5.82
N PRO A 469 7.34 -21.29 -6.08
CA PRO A 469 8.34 -20.23 -5.91
C PRO A 469 8.12 -19.12 -6.93
N LYS A 470 8.45 -17.87 -6.51
CA LYS A 470 8.26 -16.69 -7.36
C LYS A 470 9.26 -15.58 -7.07
N LEU A 471 9.52 -14.76 -8.09
CA LEU A 471 10.28 -13.53 -7.93
C LEU A 471 9.51 -12.56 -7.02
N HIS A 472 10.09 -12.19 -5.88
CA HIS A 472 9.55 -11.23 -4.94
C HIS A 472 10.39 -9.95 -4.92
N LEU A 473 9.76 -8.84 -5.21
CA LEU A 473 10.37 -7.52 -5.31
C LEU A 473 9.74 -6.59 -4.27
N LYS A 474 10.55 -5.91 -3.46
CA LYS A 474 10.05 -4.98 -2.44
C LYS A 474 10.77 -3.63 -2.53
N GLY A 475 10.00 -2.57 -2.67
CA GLY A 475 10.47 -1.17 -2.60
C GLY A 475 11.44 -0.71 -3.67
N ILE A 476 11.88 -1.58 -4.58
CA ILE A 476 12.71 -1.23 -5.74
C ILE A 476 11.88 -0.56 -6.85
N GLU A 477 12.54 0.11 -7.76
CA GLU A 477 11.88 0.88 -8.83
C GLU A 477 10.93 0.01 -9.69
N ALA A 478 11.28 -1.27 -9.88
CA ALA A 478 10.48 -2.24 -10.65
C ALA A 478 9.05 -2.49 -10.12
N VAL A 479 8.77 -2.15 -8.86
CA VAL A 479 7.44 -2.25 -8.24
C VAL A 479 6.84 -0.90 -7.88
N ARG A 480 7.52 0.19 -8.21
CA ARG A 480 7.06 1.56 -7.93
C ARG A 480 6.36 2.14 -9.15
N ARG A 481 5.24 2.80 -8.92
CA ARG A 481 4.38 3.37 -9.97
C ARG A 481 4.81 4.74 -10.50
N ASP A 482 5.85 5.34 -9.91
CA ASP A 482 6.33 6.70 -10.22
C ASP A 482 7.50 6.70 -11.23
N PHE A 483 7.92 5.53 -11.68
CA PHE A 483 8.96 5.37 -12.70
C PHE A 483 8.39 4.99 -14.07
N ALA A 484 9.14 5.30 -15.11
CA ALA A 484 8.77 4.93 -16.47
C ALA A 484 8.76 3.40 -16.66
N PRO A 485 7.80 2.85 -17.43
CA PRO A 485 7.76 1.42 -17.76
C PRO A 485 9.07 0.90 -18.37
N LEU A 486 9.80 1.73 -19.09
CA LEU A 486 11.16 1.45 -19.57
C LEU A 486 12.06 0.90 -18.46
N LEU A 487 12.18 1.62 -17.33
CA LEU A 487 12.97 1.16 -16.19
C LEU A 487 12.36 -0.08 -15.54
N VAL A 488 11.05 -0.04 -15.29
CA VAL A 488 10.32 -1.12 -14.60
C VAL A 488 10.49 -2.45 -15.31
N GLN A 489 10.32 -2.48 -16.64
CA GLN A 489 10.46 -3.70 -17.43
C GLN A 489 11.92 -4.15 -17.53
N THR A 490 12.87 -3.23 -17.72
CA THR A 490 14.30 -3.56 -17.79
C THR A 490 14.79 -4.12 -16.48
N GLN A 491 14.42 -3.54 -15.33
CA GLN A 491 14.77 -4.09 -14.02
C GLN A 491 14.15 -5.47 -13.78
N LYS A 492 12.88 -5.67 -14.16
CA LYS A 492 12.24 -7.00 -14.03
C LYS A 492 12.94 -8.07 -14.85
N LYS A 493 13.29 -7.77 -16.10
CA LYS A 493 14.02 -8.68 -16.98
C LYS A 493 15.40 -9.01 -16.39
N LEU A 494 16.15 -7.99 -15.95
CA LEU A 494 17.45 -8.19 -15.29
C LEU A 494 17.33 -9.06 -14.04
N LEU A 495 16.39 -8.74 -13.15
CA LEU A 495 16.21 -9.48 -11.91
C LEU A 495 15.73 -10.92 -12.15
N ASN A 496 14.95 -11.16 -13.20
CA ASN A 496 14.59 -12.51 -13.62
C ASN A 496 15.84 -13.31 -14.03
N ALA A 497 16.69 -12.75 -14.89
CA ALA A 497 17.94 -13.40 -15.31
C ALA A 497 18.87 -13.65 -14.11
N LEU A 498 19.07 -12.66 -13.22
CA LEU A 498 19.96 -12.77 -12.07
C LEU A 498 19.47 -13.74 -10.99
N ILE A 499 18.16 -13.70 -10.69
CA ILE A 499 17.59 -14.34 -9.48
C ILE A 499 16.96 -15.70 -9.81
N ILE A 500 16.23 -15.81 -10.93
CA ILE A 500 15.59 -17.09 -11.31
C ILE A 500 16.55 -17.94 -12.13
N GLU A 501 17.03 -17.39 -13.23
CA GLU A 501 17.86 -18.12 -14.19
C GLU A 501 19.33 -18.26 -13.72
N GLN A 502 19.78 -17.36 -12.82
CA GLN A 502 21.17 -17.25 -12.34
C GLN A 502 22.18 -17.01 -13.47
N ASP A 503 21.70 -16.42 -14.57
CA ASP A 503 22.51 -16.02 -15.72
C ASP A 503 22.78 -14.53 -15.70
N LYS A 504 23.93 -14.16 -15.16
CA LYS A 504 24.38 -12.78 -15.04
C LYS A 504 24.62 -12.15 -16.41
N GLN A 505 25.26 -12.90 -17.35
CA GLN A 505 25.62 -12.38 -18.66
C GLN A 505 24.38 -12.06 -19.48
N LYS A 506 23.39 -12.95 -19.52
CA LYS A 506 22.09 -12.73 -20.16
C LYS A 506 21.41 -11.47 -19.66
N GLY A 507 21.42 -11.26 -18.33
CA GLY A 507 20.85 -10.04 -17.73
C GLY A 507 21.52 -8.75 -18.21
N LEU A 508 22.85 -8.77 -18.36
CA LEU A 508 23.64 -7.63 -18.81
C LEU A 508 23.44 -7.36 -20.30
N ASP A 509 23.35 -8.39 -21.13
CA ASP A 509 23.09 -8.27 -22.57
C ASP A 509 21.69 -7.68 -22.83
N MET A 510 20.71 -8.03 -22.01
CA MET A 510 19.38 -7.43 -22.07
C MET A 510 19.39 -5.92 -21.80
N ILE A 511 20.23 -5.44 -20.88
CA ILE A 511 20.39 -3.99 -20.64
C ILE A 511 20.97 -3.32 -21.88
N HIS A 512 22.04 -3.88 -22.42
CA HIS A 512 22.69 -3.33 -23.61
C HIS A 512 21.72 -3.28 -24.80
N GLN A 513 20.91 -4.33 -25.01
CA GLN A 513 19.90 -4.34 -26.06
C GLN A 513 18.80 -3.27 -25.80
N THR A 514 18.36 -3.11 -24.56
CA THR A 514 17.37 -2.06 -24.21
C THR A 514 17.90 -0.66 -24.51
N VAL A 515 19.17 -0.39 -24.17
CA VAL A 515 19.84 0.89 -24.49
C VAL A 515 19.91 1.10 -26.00
N LYS A 516 20.22 0.06 -26.77
CA LYS A 516 20.25 0.11 -28.24
C LYS A 516 18.87 0.40 -28.82
N ASP A 517 17.83 -0.29 -28.36
CA ASP A 517 16.47 -0.11 -28.82
C ASP A 517 15.92 1.28 -28.47
N LEU A 518 16.30 1.83 -27.33
CA LEU A 518 15.95 3.20 -26.93
C LEU A 518 16.48 4.24 -27.92
N PHE A 519 17.76 4.18 -28.28
CA PHE A 519 18.38 5.14 -29.21
C PHE A 519 18.08 4.88 -30.70
N MET A 520 17.58 3.69 -31.03
CA MET A 520 17.09 3.33 -32.36
C MET A 520 15.61 3.66 -32.58
N ASP A 521 14.96 4.29 -31.59
CA ASP A 521 13.52 4.64 -31.62
C ASP A 521 12.61 3.42 -31.90
N LYS A 522 12.95 2.27 -31.29
CA LYS A 522 12.20 1.02 -31.44
C LYS A 522 11.18 0.80 -30.30
N LEU A 523 11.25 1.63 -29.26
CA LEU A 523 10.39 1.47 -28.09
C LEU A 523 9.06 2.20 -28.29
N PRO A 524 7.94 1.57 -27.93
CA PRO A 524 6.62 2.21 -28.04
C PRO A 524 6.45 3.31 -26.99
N LEU A 525 5.53 4.24 -27.24
CA LEU A 525 5.29 5.42 -26.39
C LEU A 525 4.96 5.05 -24.94
N GLU A 526 4.27 3.94 -24.71
CA GLU A 526 3.86 3.44 -23.40
C GLU A 526 5.07 3.23 -22.49
N MET A 527 6.26 2.96 -23.02
CA MET A 527 7.49 2.79 -22.25
C MET A 527 7.97 4.08 -21.58
N PHE A 528 7.49 5.24 -22.00
CA PHE A 528 7.88 6.57 -21.53
C PHE A 528 6.83 7.24 -20.64
N ILE A 529 5.62 6.69 -20.51
CA ILE A 529 4.55 7.28 -19.71
C ILE A 529 4.84 7.09 -18.23
N MET A 530 5.09 8.20 -17.55
CA MET A 530 5.24 8.23 -16.09
C MET A 530 3.93 8.65 -15.42
N SER A 531 3.69 8.18 -14.20
CA SER A 531 2.50 8.52 -13.42
C SER A 531 2.89 8.90 -12.00
N LYS A 532 2.59 10.13 -11.55
CA LYS A 532 2.88 10.58 -10.19
C LYS A 532 1.63 11.07 -9.47
N LYS A 533 1.55 10.74 -8.16
CA LYS A 533 0.45 11.16 -7.30
C LYS A 533 0.64 12.60 -6.84
N LEU A 534 -0.44 13.37 -6.85
CA LEU A 534 -0.52 14.67 -6.18
C LEU A 534 -0.75 14.41 -4.67
N SER A 535 0.22 14.79 -3.84
CA SER A 535 0.14 14.60 -2.38
C SER A 535 -0.59 15.75 -1.68
N ARG A 536 -0.90 16.84 -2.39
CA ARG A 536 -1.65 18.03 -1.95
C ARG A 536 -2.26 18.73 -3.16
N ASP A 537 -3.04 19.80 -2.93
CA ASP A 537 -3.51 20.62 -4.05
C ASP A 537 -2.32 21.13 -4.88
N PRO A 538 -2.40 21.13 -6.22
CA PRO A 538 -1.33 21.61 -7.08
C PRO A 538 -0.84 23.03 -6.77
N LYS A 539 -1.72 23.90 -6.22
CA LYS A 539 -1.38 25.27 -5.85
C LYS A 539 -0.49 25.35 -4.62
N ASP A 540 -0.61 24.39 -3.67
CA ASP A 540 0.05 24.37 -2.38
C ASP A 540 1.48 23.80 -2.43
N TYR A 541 1.97 23.43 -3.61
CA TYR A 541 3.34 22.94 -3.75
C TYR A 541 4.36 24.08 -3.74
N LYS A 542 5.28 24.07 -2.77
CA LYS A 542 6.43 24.99 -2.73
C LYS A 542 7.34 24.77 -3.95
N SER A 543 7.67 23.52 -4.28
CA SER A 543 8.44 23.15 -5.46
C SER A 543 7.52 22.40 -6.46
N LYS A 544 7.32 22.97 -7.64
CA LYS A 544 6.40 22.47 -8.67
C LYS A 544 7.15 21.59 -9.66
N GLY A 545 7.11 20.28 -9.43
CA GLY A 545 7.65 19.28 -10.36
C GLY A 545 6.81 19.15 -11.65
N PRO A 546 7.29 18.38 -12.67
CA PRO A 546 6.65 18.27 -13.98
C PRO A 546 5.15 17.93 -13.94
N HIS A 547 4.77 16.92 -13.14
CA HIS A 547 3.38 16.49 -12.97
C HIS A 547 2.48 17.56 -12.31
N VAL A 548 3.05 18.39 -11.42
CA VAL A 548 2.30 19.48 -10.75
C VAL A 548 2.01 20.62 -11.73
N LEU A 549 3.03 21.05 -12.49
CA LEU A 549 2.84 22.07 -13.50
C LEU A 549 1.88 21.63 -14.61
N LEU A 550 1.94 20.36 -15.01
CA LEU A 550 0.98 19.80 -15.96
C LEU A 550 -0.44 19.80 -15.36
N ALA A 551 -0.61 19.39 -14.11
CA ALA A 551 -1.92 19.44 -13.44
C ALA A 551 -2.51 20.86 -13.38
N ILE A 552 -1.70 21.87 -13.11
CA ILE A 552 -2.11 23.28 -13.14
C ILE A 552 -2.53 23.69 -14.54
N LYS A 553 -1.78 23.31 -15.59
CA LYS A 553 -2.13 23.60 -16.99
C LYS A 553 -3.45 22.95 -17.39
N LEU A 554 -3.66 21.69 -16.98
CA LEU A 554 -4.91 20.97 -17.24
C LEU A 554 -6.10 21.63 -16.56
N GLY A 555 -5.96 22.03 -15.29
CA GLY A 555 -7.03 22.71 -14.55
C GLY A 555 -7.39 24.10 -15.10
N ARG A 556 -6.44 24.79 -15.73
CA ARG A 556 -6.74 26.06 -16.45
C ARG A 556 -7.50 25.82 -17.76
N ARG A 557 -7.22 24.70 -18.43
CA ARG A 557 -7.89 24.33 -19.67
C ARG A 557 -9.30 23.79 -19.44
N ASP A 558 -9.45 22.95 -18.42
CA ASP A 558 -10.73 22.33 -18.05
C ASP A 558 -10.80 22.16 -16.54
N PRO A 559 -11.51 23.07 -15.83
CA PRO A 559 -11.65 22.99 -14.37
C PRO A 559 -12.36 21.72 -13.87
N MET A 560 -13.27 21.13 -14.67
CA MET A 560 -13.99 19.91 -14.29
C MET A 560 -13.08 18.67 -14.30
N MET A 561 -12.15 18.62 -15.26
CA MET A 561 -11.17 17.54 -15.41
C MET A 561 -9.86 17.80 -14.67
N ALA A 562 -9.78 18.88 -13.88
CA ALA A 562 -8.57 19.24 -13.12
C ALA A 562 -8.17 18.13 -12.13
N PRO A 563 -6.92 17.63 -12.19
CA PRO A 563 -6.45 16.68 -11.16
C PRO A 563 -6.41 17.33 -9.79
N VAL A 564 -6.96 16.66 -8.79
CA VAL A 564 -7.00 17.12 -7.38
C VAL A 564 -6.02 16.36 -6.50
N ALA A 565 -5.87 16.80 -5.25
CA ALA A 565 -5.06 16.11 -4.25
C ALA A 565 -5.47 14.62 -4.14
N GLY A 566 -4.49 13.74 -4.22
CA GLY A 566 -4.70 12.29 -4.24
C GLY A 566 -4.77 11.65 -5.62
N ASP A 567 -4.99 12.42 -6.69
CA ASP A 567 -5.01 11.90 -8.06
C ASP A 567 -3.60 11.63 -8.59
N ARG A 568 -3.52 10.80 -9.62
CA ARG A 568 -2.27 10.55 -10.35
C ARG A 568 -2.31 11.26 -11.71
N VAL A 569 -1.21 11.93 -12.03
CA VAL A 569 -1.03 12.62 -13.31
C VAL A 569 -0.10 11.79 -14.18
N GLU A 570 -0.61 11.36 -15.33
CA GLU A 570 0.16 10.68 -16.37
C GLU A 570 0.82 11.74 -17.27
N TYR A 571 2.10 11.57 -17.54
CA TYR A 571 2.87 12.53 -18.35
C TYR A 571 4.08 11.89 -19.02
N VAL A 572 4.54 12.53 -20.09
CA VAL A 572 5.79 12.22 -20.79
C VAL A 572 6.68 13.47 -20.73
N ILE A 573 7.98 13.28 -20.58
CA ILE A 573 8.95 14.39 -20.70
C ILE A 573 9.36 14.52 -22.16
N TYR A 574 9.12 15.71 -22.73
CA TYR A 574 9.49 16.00 -24.12
C TYR A 574 10.82 16.76 -24.23
N ALA A 575 11.48 16.62 -25.39
CA ALA A 575 12.72 17.31 -25.70
C ALA A 575 12.48 18.82 -25.87
N GLY A 576 13.29 19.65 -25.24
CA GLY A 576 13.19 21.10 -25.30
C GLY A 576 14.28 21.80 -24.48
N SER A 577 14.36 23.13 -24.63
CA SER A 577 15.32 23.98 -23.91
C SER A 577 14.81 24.52 -22.57
N GLN A 578 13.50 24.39 -22.32
CA GLN A 578 12.86 24.85 -21.08
C GLN A 578 13.33 24.04 -19.86
N MET A 579 13.03 24.52 -18.65
CA MET A 579 13.29 23.78 -17.43
C MET A 579 12.58 22.42 -17.45
N LEU A 580 13.19 21.39 -16.86
CA LEU A 580 12.64 20.03 -16.83
C LEU A 580 11.19 19.99 -16.29
N SER A 581 10.89 20.81 -15.29
CA SER A 581 9.56 20.92 -14.70
C SER A 581 8.47 21.35 -15.70
N GLU A 582 8.84 22.11 -16.72
CA GLU A 582 7.93 22.65 -17.73
C GLU A 582 7.73 21.71 -18.93
N ARG A 583 8.66 20.76 -19.13
CA ARG A 583 8.69 19.82 -20.26
C ARG A 583 7.84 18.57 -20.04
N ALA A 584 6.73 18.69 -19.33
CA ALA A 584 5.75 17.62 -19.18
C ALA A 584 4.54 17.88 -20.08
N CYS A 585 4.13 16.86 -20.83
CA CYS A 585 2.93 16.88 -21.66
C CYS A 585 2.11 15.60 -21.49
N LEU A 586 0.87 15.61 -21.98
CA LEU A 586 0.05 14.40 -22.04
C LEU A 586 0.58 13.43 -23.11
N PRO A 587 0.41 12.10 -22.97
CA PRO A 587 0.81 11.14 -24.00
C PRO A 587 0.25 11.47 -25.39
N LYS A 588 -1.00 11.93 -25.47
CA LYS A 588 -1.64 12.34 -26.74
C LYS A 588 -0.94 13.50 -27.46
N ASP A 589 -0.23 14.36 -26.73
CA ASP A 589 0.51 15.46 -27.38
C ASP A 589 1.76 14.95 -28.11
N ILE A 590 2.31 13.81 -27.69
CA ILE A 590 3.36 13.09 -28.45
C ILE A 590 2.75 12.39 -29.66
N THR A 591 1.65 11.64 -29.48
CA THR A 591 0.98 10.92 -30.59
C THR A 591 0.53 11.87 -31.69
N ASN A 592 0.06 13.06 -31.33
CA ASN A 592 -0.35 14.08 -32.27
C ASN A 592 0.83 14.89 -32.92
N GLY A 593 2.07 14.49 -32.65
CA GLY A 593 3.28 15.09 -33.21
C GLY A 593 3.61 16.51 -32.72
N ARG A 594 2.95 16.98 -31.63
CA ARG A 594 3.23 18.30 -31.03
C ARG A 594 4.58 18.36 -30.35
N HIS A 595 5.01 17.24 -29.77
CA HIS A 595 6.26 17.10 -29.03
C HIS A 595 6.96 15.79 -29.36
N MET A 596 8.25 15.72 -29.09
CA MET A 596 9.06 14.51 -29.21
C MET A 596 9.57 14.09 -27.83
N VAL A 597 9.68 12.78 -27.59
CA VAL A 597 10.19 12.23 -26.32
C VAL A 597 11.66 12.63 -26.09
N ASP A 598 12.00 13.05 -24.87
CA ASP A 598 13.39 13.33 -24.49
C ASP A 598 14.14 12.03 -24.16
N LEU A 599 14.66 11.34 -25.18
CA LEU A 599 15.38 10.07 -25.03
C LEU A 599 16.59 10.20 -24.09
N LYS A 600 17.28 11.37 -24.06
CA LYS A 600 18.42 11.62 -23.19
C LYS A 600 18.00 11.62 -21.71
N TYR A 601 16.90 12.30 -21.38
CA TYR A 601 16.33 12.28 -20.03
C TYR A 601 15.97 10.87 -19.59
N TYR A 602 15.27 10.11 -20.45
CA TYR A 602 14.88 8.74 -20.13
C TYR A 602 16.09 7.81 -19.98
N PHE A 603 17.11 7.96 -20.80
CA PHE A 603 18.35 7.21 -20.66
C PHE A 603 19.07 7.54 -19.34
N GLU A 604 19.41 8.79 -19.09
CA GLU A 604 20.27 9.17 -17.98
C GLU A 604 19.54 9.09 -16.63
N LYS A 605 18.32 9.63 -16.55
CA LYS A 605 17.59 9.79 -15.27
C LYS A 605 16.66 8.64 -14.96
N GLN A 606 16.01 8.07 -15.96
CA GLN A 606 15.03 7.01 -15.74
C GLN A 606 15.64 5.61 -15.88
N LEU A 607 16.65 5.38 -16.71
CA LEU A 607 17.24 4.06 -16.93
C LEU A 607 18.60 3.93 -16.22
N ARG A 608 19.63 4.66 -16.66
CA ARG A 608 21.03 4.46 -16.25
C ARG A 608 21.22 4.62 -14.74
N THR A 609 20.82 5.75 -14.17
CA THR A 609 21.08 6.04 -12.74
C THR A 609 20.45 5.03 -11.77
N PRO A 610 19.17 4.59 -11.91
CA PRO A 610 18.61 3.55 -11.07
C PRO A 610 19.21 2.17 -11.29
N MET A 611 19.57 1.83 -12.55
CA MET A 611 20.17 0.55 -12.87
C MET A 611 21.59 0.42 -12.31
N LEU A 612 22.40 1.48 -12.34
CA LEU A 612 23.73 1.49 -11.75
C LEU A 612 23.71 1.23 -10.25
N ARG A 613 22.72 1.75 -9.52
CA ARG A 613 22.55 1.49 -8.08
C ARG A 613 22.29 0.01 -7.79
N LEU A 614 21.55 -0.66 -8.66
CA LEU A 614 21.29 -2.09 -8.53
C LEU A 614 22.51 -2.92 -8.92
N LEU A 615 23.07 -2.64 -10.08
CA LEU A 615 24.21 -3.39 -10.64
C LEU A 615 25.49 -3.26 -9.82
N GLY A 616 25.73 -2.12 -9.17
CA GLY A 616 26.90 -1.91 -8.32
C GLY A 616 26.98 -2.83 -7.09
N LYS A 617 25.94 -3.67 -6.86
CA LYS A 617 25.95 -4.75 -5.84
C LYS A 617 26.12 -6.14 -6.46
N VAL A 618 26.19 -6.22 -7.80
CA VAL A 618 26.23 -7.49 -8.55
C VAL A 618 27.47 -7.59 -9.43
N VAL A 619 27.97 -6.44 -9.93
CA VAL A 619 29.14 -6.36 -10.83
C VAL A 619 30.08 -5.24 -10.44
N ASP A 620 31.37 -5.44 -10.65
CA ASP A 620 32.42 -4.48 -10.25
C ASP A 620 32.45 -3.22 -11.13
N ASN A 621 32.13 -3.34 -12.42
CA ASN A 621 32.13 -2.20 -13.35
C ASN A 621 30.80 -2.11 -14.13
N PRO A 622 29.69 -1.63 -13.52
CA PRO A 622 28.39 -1.60 -14.16
C PRO A 622 28.26 -0.54 -15.29
N GLU A 623 29.12 0.48 -15.32
CA GLU A 623 29.10 1.55 -16.31
C GLU A 623 29.32 1.08 -17.75
N GLN A 624 30.10 0.01 -17.96
CA GLN A 624 30.41 -0.52 -19.28
C GLN A 624 29.16 -0.93 -20.08
N TYR A 625 28.08 -1.36 -19.40
CA TYR A 625 26.83 -1.82 -20.01
C TYR A 625 25.94 -0.67 -20.53
N PHE A 626 26.28 0.58 -20.17
CA PHE A 626 25.58 1.79 -20.61
C PHE A 626 26.37 2.61 -21.63
N ARG A 627 27.49 2.12 -22.14
CA ARG A 627 28.30 2.82 -23.12
C ARG A 627 27.59 2.90 -24.48
N THR A 628 27.38 4.13 -24.97
CA THR A 628 26.66 4.41 -26.22
C THR A 628 27.58 4.72 -27.42
N LYS A 629 28.91 4.72 -27.23
CA LYS A 629 29.91 5.12 -28.25
C LYS A 629 29.80 4.37 -29.59
N ARG A 630 29.16 3.19 -29.64
CA ARG A 630 28.94 2.37 -30.84
C ARG A 630 27.51 2.36 -31.37
N ILE A 631 26.58 3.12 -30.76
CA ILE A 631 25.18 3.15 -31.18
C ILE A 631 25.00 4.28 -32.18
N ARG A 632 24.67 3.95 -33.45
CA ARG A 632 24.25 4.95 -34.43
C ARG A 632 22.83 5.39 -34.08
N VAL A 633 22.67 6.66 -33.67
CA VAL A 633 21.37 7.26 -33.44
C VAL A 633 20.71 7.49 -34.80
N ARG A 634 19.54 6.88 -35.04
CA ARG A 634 18.72 7.26 -36.22
C ARG A 634 18.14 8.64 -35.98
N PRO A 635 18.19 9.55 -37.00
CA PRO A 635 17.44 10.78 -36.90
C PRO A 635 15.94 10.46 -36.80
N PRO A 636 15.18 11.24 -36.02
CA PRO A 636 13.75 11.01 -35.83
C PRO A 636 13.01 11.05 -37.18
N ARG A 637 12.07 10.13 -37.41
CA ARG A 637 11.18 10.11 -38.56
C ARG A 637 10.19 11.27 -38.44
N GLY A 638 10.44 12.36 -39.17
CA GLY A 638 9.55 13.51 -39.24
C GLY A 638 10.31 14.74 -39.68
N LYS A 639 9.73 15.55 -40.56
CA LYS A 639 10.28 16.83 -40.99
C LYS A 639 10.24 17.82 -39.83
N ASN A 640 11.25 17.78 -38.96
CA ASN A 640 11.44 18.74 -37.88
C ASN A 640 12.67 19.60 -38.24
N PRO A 641 12.51 20.92 -38.42
CA PRO A 641 13.63 21.82 -38.73
C PRO A 641 14.71 21.88 -37.66
N PHE A 642 14.48 21.32 -36.46
CA PHE A 642 15.44 21.28 -35.36
C PHE A 642 16.23 19.99 -35.25
N ALA A 643 16.17 19.07 -36.23
CA ALA A 643 16.94 17.83 -36.27
C ALA A 643 18.48 18.03 -36.23
N HIS A 644 18.97 19.24 -36.47
CA HIS A 644 20.39 19.58 -36.41
C HIS A 644 20.95 19.81 -35.01
N TRP A 645 20.11 19.82 -33.95
CA TRP A 645 20.54 20.10 -32.58
C TRP A 645 20.82 18.85 -31.72
N VAL A 646 20.81 17.69 -32.32
CA VAL A 646 21.38 16.49 -31.61
C VAL A 646 22.89 16.55 -31.73
N LYS A 647 23.52 17.48 -31.04
CA LYS A 647 24.97 17.43 -30.82
C LYS A 647 25.29 16.10 -30.14
N LYS A 648 26.19 15.33 -30.75
CA LYS A 648 26.79 14.12 -30.12
C LYS A 648 27.08 14.41 -28.66
N PRO A 649 26.60 13.61 -27.69
CA PRO A 649 26.96 13.83 -26.32
C PRO A 649 28.49 13.70 -26.20
N LYS A 650 29.18 14.79 -25.89
CA LYS A 650 30.54 14.72 -25.38
C LYS A 650 30.44 14.07 -24.00
N ILE A 651 30.80 12.83 -23.92
CA ILE A 651 30.98 12.12 -22.66
C ILE A 651 32.47 12.28 -22.33
N SER A 652 32.72 13.17 -21.39
CA SER A 652 33.97 13.18 -20.62
C SER A 652 33.95 12.04 -19.62
#